data_00cd72782c597d22edc85e6e760237c2
#
_entry.id   00cd72782c597d22edc85e6e760237c2
#
_cell.length_a   1.000
_cell.length_b   1.000
_cell.length_c   1.000
_cell.angle_alpha   90.00
_cell.angle_beta   90.00
_cell.angle_gamma   90.00
#
_symmetry.space_group_name_H-M   'P 1'
#
loop_
_entity.id
_entity.type
_entity.pdbx_description
1 polymer ?
#
loop_
_entity_poly.entity_id
_entity_poly.type
_entity_poly.pdbx_seq_one_letter_code
_entity_poly.pdbx_strand_id
1 'polypeptide(L)'
;MTATDKPEPSNDERDATEAADEGASGEASPRGLIVHLFSVHGLIRGHDLELGRDADTGGQTTYVVELARALGRHEDVAEAVLFTRLVDDERVSDDYAQPEEELGPGAKIVRIKAGGTKYRRKELLWPSLDTFVSGVLRWNREQGVRPDLVHGHYADAGYVALELASALAVPLVFTGHSLGRNKLRVLKNAGVDDEAIEQRYKVSHRIEVEEELLRKADVVVASTRHEVEHGYELYDAHRSADYQVLAPGTDVDRFYPWYYDSDNAFDPGDEVIEARVRMRRELDRFLTDTGKPMILAVSRPDRRKNIDGLVDAYGTDKELQHIANLAIFAGVRSDIEEMSDNEREVLTDLLLRMDRYDLYGKLALPKKHDPDTDIPVLYRLAAERRGVFINPALVENFGITLIEASASGLPVVSTNHGGPQEIIETCASGELVDPEDAEAIQAALRRILLDEDLWDRYSRAGIEGVRKHYSWRAHVEVYLDAVRPLLDQDVSDLTDAPWRTAVGRTLQWQDRLLISDIDGTLVGEDADPDGLRQLSEALEANGIGFGVASGRSVELVDEAIREFGLPEPQVIVCDVGSDIRYGKDRIPDRGYRRHLEAKWRPDEIREVLLDLGLEPQPDEAQTPRKLSFYLEDGDRLQEIEKALDARSLRRHLIWSHGRFLDVLPHRAGKGKAIRYLADKWGLDRKRIAVAGDSGNDAEMLRAPFPAIVVGNHEEELAELRGSRGVTFVDRPHAHGVLEGLRALGFVD
;
A
#
# COMPACT_ATOMS: atom_id res chain seq x y z
N MET A 1 20.78 6.02 -71.59
CA MET A 1 20.32 4.97 -72.51
C MET A 1 19.35 4.13 -71.69
N THR A 2 18.14 4.38 -71.92
CA THR A 2 16.96 3.60 -72.27
C THR A 2 16.42 2.85 -71.07
N ALA A 3 15.37 3.26 -70.43
CA ALA A 3 13.94 3.43 -70.83
C ALA A 3 13.15 2.13 -70.71
N THR A 4 12.07 2.23 -69.91
CA THR A 4 10.69 1.71 -70.12
C THR A 4 10.50 0.21 -69.78
N ASP A 5 9.48 -0.28 -69.11
CA ASP A 5 8.06 0.06 -69.21
C ASP A 5 7.24 -0.60 -68.10
N LYS A 6 6.18 0.10 -67.66
CA LYS A 6 5.02 -0.48 -66.95
C LYS A 6 4.10 -1.19 -67.97
N PRO A 7 3.21 -2.08 -67.56
CA PRO A 7 1.80 -1.68 -67.48
C PRO A 7 0.98 -2.24 -66.32
N GLU A 8 0.02 -1.45 -65.87
CA GLU A 8 -1.29 -1.78 -65.32
C GLU A 8 -2.32 -2.11 -66.40
N PRO A 9 -3.63 -2.39 -66.08
CA PRO A 9 -4.31 -3.26 -65.12
C PRO A 9 -5.37 -4.17 -65.80
N SER A 10 -6.07 -5.06 -65.06
CA SER A 10 -7.43 -5.46 -65.44
C SER A 10 -8.27 -5.95 -64.25
N ASN A 11 -9.42 -5.27 -64.09
CA ASN A 11 -10.59 -5.67 -63.32
C ASN A 11 -11.11 -7.06 -63.63
N ASP A 12 -11.65 -7.73 -62.63
CA ASP A 12 -13.03 -8.25 -62.72
C ASP A 12 -13.65 -8.43 -61.32
N GLU A 13 -14.83 -7.82 -61.19
CA GLU A 13 -15.80 -7.95 -60.11
C GLU A 13 -16.52 -9.30 -60.16
N ARG A 14 -16.89 -9.81 -58.96
CA ARG A 14 -18.05 -10.59 -58.49
C ARG A 14 -17.61 -11.70 -57.54
N ASP A 15 -18.02 -11.76 -56.32
CA ASP A 15 -19.31 -11.97 -55.72
C ASP A 15 -19.23 -11.79 -54.20
N ALA A 16 -20.18 -11.05 -53.67
CA ALA A 16 -20.45 -10.97 -52.26
C ALA A 16 -21.31 -12.19 -51.87
N THR A 17 -20.97 -12.78 -50.74
CA THR A 17 -21.82 -13.40 -49.72
C THR A 17 -21.11 -14.60 -49.08
N GLU A 18 -21.12 -14.60 -47.76
CA GLU A 18 -20.64 -15.62 -46.82
C GLU A 18 -19.32 -15.27 -46.10
N ALA A 19 -19.41 -14.44 -45.11
CA ALA A 19 -18.46 -14.42 -44.00
C ALA A 19 -19.20 -13.89 -42.74
N ALA A 20 -19.84 -14.78 -42.08
CA ALA A 20 -20.14 -14.62 -40.67
C ALA A 20 -19.47 -15.80 -39.97
N ASP A 21 -18.79 -15.47 -38.89
CA ASP A 21 -18.28 -16.41 -37.90
C ASP A 21 -16.87 -17.01 -38.15
N GLU A 22 -15.86 -16.15 -37.99
CA GLU A 22 -14.57 -16.60 -37.41
C GLU A 22 -14.21 -15.64 -36.28
N GLY A 23 -14.42 -16.14 -35.06
CA GLY A 23 -13.99 -15.51 -33.84
C GLY A 23 -12.48 -15.22 -33.90
N ALA A 24 -12.13 -13.98 -33.75
CA ALA A 24 -10.76 -13.50 -33.62
C ALA A 24 -10.12 -14.05 -32.35
N SER A 25 -9.55 -15.25 -32.43
CA SER A 25 -8.46 -15.67 -31.58
C SER A 25 -7.16 -15.10 -32.13
N GLY A 26 -7.03 -13.79 -32.10
CA GLY A 26 -5.73 -13.13 -32.15
C GLY A 26 -5.06 -13.39 -30.80
N GLU A 27 -4.03 -14.23 -30.79
CA GLU A 27 -3.05 -14.23 -29.70
C GLU A 27 -2.48 -12.78 -29.61
N ALA A 28 -3.06 -11.96 -28.74
CA ALA A 28 -2.44 -10.74 -28.31
C ALA A 28 -1.10 -11.17 -27.69
N SER A 29 0.02 -10.64 -28.17
CA SER A 29 1.30 -10.74 -27.46
C SER A 29 1.03 -10.48 -25.99
N PRO A 30 1.51 -11.31 -25.05
CA PRO A 30 1.19 -11.16 -23.65
C PRO A 30 1.60 -9.73 -23.23
N ARG A 31 0.62 -8.92 -22.87
CA ARG A 31 0.85 -7.61 -22.30
C ARG A 31 1.63 -7.82 -21.01
N GLY A 32 2.83 -7.21 -20.88
CA GLY A 32 3.60 -7.31 -19.64
C GLY A 32 2.77 -6.89 -18.41
N LEU A 33 3.14 -7.39 -17.24
CA LEU A 33 2.43 -7.20 -15.97
C LEU A 33 2.41 -5.74 -15.52
N ILE A 34 1.29 -5.31 -14.96
CA ILE A 34 1.15 -4.03 -14.27
C ILE A 34 1.09 -4.30 -12.77
N VAL A 35 2.11 -3.86 -12.05
CA VAL A 35 2.27 -4.09 -10.61
C VAL A 35 2.07 -2.77 -9.87
N HIS A 36 1.08 -2.73 -8.95
CA HIS A 36 0.89 -1.59 -8.06
C HIS A 36 1.50 -1.88 -6.69
N LEU A 37 2.49 -1.10 -6.31
CA LEU A 37 3.14 -1.12 -5.00
C LEU A 37 2.60 0.01 -4.14
N PHE A 38 2.38 -0.24 -2.86
CA PHE A 38 1.86 0.76 -1.92
C PHE A 38 2.80 0.95 -0.74
N SER A 39 3.19 2.19 -0.47
CA SER A 39 3.90 2.60 0.74
C SER A 39 3.43 4.00 1.12
N VAL A 40 2.50 4.10 2.09
CA VAL A 40 1.72 5.33 2.32
C VAL A 40 2.47 6.33 3.20
N HIS A 41 3.10 5.86 4.28
CA HIS A 41 3.84 6.71 5.21
C HIS A 41 5.30 6.90 4.80
N GLY A 42 5.96 7.87 5.44
CA GLY A 42 7.34 8.26 5.14
C GLY A 42 7.42 9.27 4.00
N LEU A 43 8.66 9.69 3.74
CA LEU A 43 9.01 10.60 2.64
C LEU A 43 9.65 9.77 1.54
N ILE A 44 8.93 9.58 0.44
CA ILE A 44 9.33 8.71 -0.66
C ILE A 44 9.55 9.52 -1.93
N ARG A 45 10.78 9.48 -2.46
CA ARG A 45 11.20 10.02 -3.75
C ARG A 45 12.26 9.12 -4.37
N GLY A 46 12.54 9.31 -5.66
CA GLY A 46 13.45 8.44 -6.42
C GLY A 46 14.94 8.71 -6.19
N HIS A 47 15.32 9.80 -5.56
CA HIS A 47 16.71 10.21 -5.36
C HIS A 47 16.89 10.82 -3.96
N ASP A 48 18.12 10.87 -3.45
CA ASP A 48 18.50 11.51 -2.19
C ASP A 48 17.52 11.23 -1.04
N LEU A 49 17.28 9.95 -0.77
CA LEU A 49 16.37 9.50 0.29
C LEU A 49 16.84 10.04 1.64
N GLU A 50 15.97 10.73 2.36
CA GLU A 50 16.27 11.33 3.68
C GLU A 50 16.26 10.29 4.80
N LEU A 51 17.04 9.22 4.67
CA LEU A 51 17.05 8.08 5.59
C LEU A 51 17.41 8.51 7.01
N GLY A 52 16.58 8.11 7.98
CA GLY A 52 16.81 8.41 9.39
C GLY A 52 16.42 9.83 9.82
N ARG A 53 15.81 10.62 8.94
CA ARG A 53 15.23 11.92 9.28
C ARG A 53 14.20 11.82 10.41
N ASP A 54 13.39 10.78 10.36
CA ASP A 54 12.41 10.45 11.40
C ASP A 54 12.17 8.92 11.45
N ALA A 55 11.29 8.49 12.34
CA ALA A 55 10.98 7.06 12.53
C ALA A 55 10.20 6.42 11.37
N ASP A 56 9.68 7.23 10.44
CA ASP A 56 8.84 6.80 9.33
C ASP A 56 9.60 6.76 7.99
N THR A 57 10.80 7.37 7.93
CA THR A 57 11.67 7.44 6.74
C THR A 57 12.93 6.61 6.99
N GLY A 58 12.89 5.34 6.64
CA GLY A 58 13.95 4.37 6.93
C GLY A 58 14.15 3.34 5.81
N GLY A 59 14.71 2.18 6.13
CA GLY A 59 15.02 1.12 5.16
C GLY A 59 13.86 0.66 4.28
N GLN A 60 12.62 0.75 4.78
CA GLN A 60 11.43 0.45 3.97
C GLN A 60 11.33 1.38 2.76
N THR A 61 11.63 2.68 2.90
CA THR A 61 11.53 3.64 1.77
C THR A 61 12.52 3.30 0.66
N THR A 62 13.73 2.91 1.01
CA THR A 62 14.72 2.40 0.04
C THR A 62 14.24 1.13 -0.63
N TYR A 63 13.77 0.17 0.17
CA TYR A 63 13.30 -1.11 -0.34
C TYR A 63 12.22 -0.96 -1.40
N VAL A 64 11.18 -0.15 -1.14
CA VAL A 64 10.05 -0.03 -2.08
C VAL A 64 10.42 0.72 -3.36
N VAL A 65 11.33 1.70 -3.28
CA VAL A 65 11.83 2.43 -4.45
C VAL A 65 12.67 1.51 -5.33
N GLU A 66 13.60 0.78 -4.73
CA GLU A 66 14.47 -0.14 -5.47
C GLU A 66 13.70 -1.34 -6.04
N LEU A 67 12.73 -1.87 -5.31
CA LEU A 67 11.82 -2.91 -5.83
C LEU A 67 11.05 -2.41 -7.06
N ALA A 68 10.48 -1.20 -6.99
CA ALA A 68 9.77 -0.61 -8.13
C ALA A 68 10.68 -0.47 -9.35
N ARG A 69 11.91 0.04 -9.17
CA ARG A 69 12.91 0.15 -10.24
C ARG A 69 13.27 -1.20 -10.84
N ALA A 70 13.50 -2.18 -10.00
CA ALA A 70 13.92 -3.51 -10.44
C ALA A 70 12.79 -4.23 -11.20
N LEU A 71 11.54 -4.13 -10.73
CA LEU A 71 10.37 -4.63 -11.43
C LEU A 71 10.20 -3.96 -12.80
N GLY A 72 10.29 -2.63 -12.88
CA GLY A 72 10.12 -1.90 -14.15
C GLY A 72 11.21 -2.20 -15.19
N ARG A 73 12.37 -2.73 -14.77
CA ARG A 73 13.45 -3.18 -15.68
C ARG A 73 13.25 -4.62 -16.18
N HIS A 74 12.32 -5.36 -15.60
CA HIS A 74 12.11 -6.76 -15.95
C HIS A 74 11.24 -6.89 -17.20
N GLU A 75 11.61 -7.79 -18.13
CA GLU A 75 10.93 -7.96 -19.43
C GLU A 75 9.46 -8.37 -19.32
N ASP A 76 9.07 -9.11 -18.27
CA ASP A 76 7.69 -9.53 -18.04
C ASP A 76 6.83 -8.42 -17.42
N VAL A 77 7.40 -7.29 -16.98
CA VAL A 77 6.71 -6.20 -16.32
C VAL A 77 6.55 -5.01 -17.28
N ALA A 78 5.32 -4.66 -17.61
CA ALA A 78 5.02 -3.48 -18.41
C ALA A 78 5.17 -2.19 -17.61
N GLU A 79 4.72 -2.20 -16.37
CA GLU A 79 4.79 -1.04 -15.50
C GLU A 79 4.75 -1.42 -14.01
N ALA A 80 5.63 -0.83 -13.21
CA ALA A 80 5.60 -0.87 -11.76
C ALA A 80 5.28 0.53 -11.23
N VAL A 81 4.14 0.69 -10.56
CA VAL A 81 3.67 1.97 -10.04
C VAL A 81 3.73 1.96 -8.51
N LEU A 82 4.59 2.80 -7.93
CA LEU A 82 4.70 2.97 -6.49
C LEU A 82 3.79 4.12 -6.02
N PHE A 83 2.70 3.77 -5.35
CA PHE A 83 1.78 4.74 -4.78
C PHE A 83 2.21 5.16 -3.38
N THR A 84 2.30 6.47 -3.16
CA THR A 84 2.58 7.06 -1.85
C THR A 84 1.70 8.29 -1.62
N ARG A 85 1.79 8.89 -0.43
CA ARG A 85 1.01 10.08 -0.11
C ARG A 85 1.69 11.34 -0.62
N LEU A 86 0.93 12.23 -1.27
CA LEU A 86 1.39 13.57 -1.62
C LEU A 86 1.62 14.41 -0.36
N VAL A 87 2.80 14.99 -0.25
CA VAL A 87 3.21 15.87 0.84
C VAL A 87 3.65 17.22 0.29
N ASP A 88 2.93 18.26 0.69
CA ASP A 88 3.22 19.67 0.40
C ASP A 88 3.33 20.40 1.75
N ASP A 89 4.56 20.49 2.24
CA ASP A 89 4.88 20.99 3.58
C ASP A 89 6.21 21.76 3.55
N GLU A 90 6.22 22.97 4.02
CA GLU A 90 7.41 23.86 4.05
C GLU A 90 8.63 23.25 4.78
N ARG A 91 8.43 22.18 5.55
CA ARG A 91 9.48 21.48 6.30
C ARG A 91 10.19 20.39 5.51
N VAL A 92 9.73 20.08 4.29
CA VAL A 92 10.28 19.02 3.43
C VAL A 92 10.51 19.56 2.02
N SER A 93 11.21 18.79 1.17
CA SER A 93 11.45 19.15 -0.22
C SER A 93 10.14 19.24 -1.03
N ASP A 94 10.11 20.15 -2.00
CA ASP A 94 9.00 20.29 -2.96
C ASP A 94 8.83 19.05 -3.86
N ASP A 95 9.84 18.17 -3.94
CA ASP A 95 9.76 16.90 -4.69
C ASP A 95 8.59 16.04 -4.22
N TYR A 96 8.28 16.05 -2.93
CA TYR A 96 7.17 15.29 -2.35
C TYR A 96 5.79 15.85 -2.69
N ALA A 97 5.72 17.07 -3.26
CA ALA A 97 4.51 17.69 -3.75
C ALA A 97 4.26 17.41 -5.26
N GLN A 98 5.23 16.84 -5.97
CA GLN A 98 5.07 16.46 -7.37
C GLN A 98 4.10 15.26 -7.46
N PRO A 99 3.04 15.33 -8.29
CA PRO A 99 2.06 14.25 -8.39
C PRO A 99 2.65 12.94 -8.90
N GLU A 100 3.57 13.00 -9.84
CA GLU A 100 4.25 11.86 -10.46
C GLU A 100 5.76 12.11 -10.56
N GLU A 101 6.53 11.03 -10.47
CA GLU A 101 7.99 11.04 -10.58
C GLU A 101 8.46 9.75 -11.24
N GLU A 102 9.24 9.86 -12.31
CA GLU A 102 9.84 8.71 -12.98
C GLU A 102 10.98 8.10 -12.14
N LEU A 103 10.95 6.78 -11.98
CA LEU A 103 12.00 6.02 -11.28
C LEU A 103 13.01 5.36 -12.23
N GLY A 104 12.70 5.35 -13.52
CA GLY A 104 13.45 4.69 -14.57
C GLY A 104 12.54 3.94 -15.54
N PRO A 105 13.10 3.14 -16.47
CA PRO A 105 12.29 2.41 -17.43
C PRO A 105 11.21 1.55 -16.74
N GLY A 106 9.96 1.74 -17.14
CA GLY A 106 8.83 0.96 -16.65
C GLY A 106 8.47 1.16 -15.17
N ALA A 107 9.01 2.18 -14.48
CA ALA A 107 8.73 2.41 -13.07
C ALA A 107 8.52 3.89 -12.75
N LYS A 108 7.51 4.20 -11.92
CA LYS A 108 7.22 5.56 -11.44
C LYS A 108 6.64 5.59 -10.04
N ILE A 109 6.76 6.74 -9.38
CA ILE A 109 6.03 7.09 -8.16
C ILE A 109 4.79 7.90 -8.55
N VAL A 110 3.66 7.55 -7.94
CA VAL A 110 2.41 8.33 -8.02
C VAL A 110 2.00 8.76 -6.62
N ARG A 111 1.80 10.07 -6.42
CA ARG A 111 1.47 10.64 -5.11
C ARG A 111 0.00 11.01 -5.01
N ILE A 112 -0.70 10.35 -4.11
CA ILE A 112 -2.13 10.50 -3.88
C ILE A 112 -2.39 11.49 -2.74
N LYS A 113 -3.25 12.48 -2.99
CA LYS A 113 -3.70 13.43 -1.97
C LYS A 113 -4.71 12.78 -1.04
N ALA A 114 -4.32 12.54 0.21
CA ALA A 114 -5.17 11.94 1.24
C ALA A 114 -4.90 12.54 2.63
N GLY A 115 -5.94 12.92 3.35
CA GLY A 115 -5.85 13.47 4.71
C GLY A 115 -5.18 14.85 4.80
N GLY A 116 -5.26 15.65 3.73
CA GLY A 116 -4.54 16.91 3.56
C GLY A 116 -3.13 16.69 3.00
N THR A 117 -2.34 17.77 2.86
CA THR A 117 -1.02 17.73 2.21
C THR A 117 0.16 17.84 3.18
N LYS A 118 -0.07 18.24 4.43
CA LYS A 118 1.02 18.35 5.42
C LYS A 118 1.58 16.99 5.82
N TYR A 119 2.89 16.93 6.11
CA TYR A 119 3.52 15.72 6.62
C TYR A 119 2.89 15.27 7.94
N ARG A 120 2.60 14.00 8.07
CA ARG A 120 2.00 13.37 9.26
C ARG A 120 2.66 12.05 9.55
N ARG A 121 2.80 11.75 10.85
CA ARG A 121 3.25 10.44 11.33
C ARG A 121 2.23 9.35 10.93
N LYS A 122 2.73 8.14 10.70
CA LYS A 122 1.92 6.99 10.26
C LYS A 122 0.70 6.70 11.15
N GLU A 123 0.83 6.86 12.47
CA GLU A 123 -0.26 6.59 13.41
C GLU A 123 -1.48 7.53 13.21
N LEU A 124 -1.29 8.66 12.53
CA LEU A 124 -2.33 9.65 12.23
C LEU A 124 -2.92 9.51 10.82
N LEU A 125 -2.46 8.56 10.02
CA LEU A 125 -2.89 8.39 8.62
C LEU A 125 -4.14 7.51 8.49
N TRP A 126 -4.43 6.63 9.43
CA TRP A 126 -5.54 5.67 9.39
C TRP A 126 -6.87 6.25 8.91
N PRO A 127 -7.35 7.41 9.41
CA PRO A 127 -8.63 7.98 8.96
C PRO A 127 -8.64 8.47 7.51
N SER A 128 -7.49 8.54 6.84
CA SER A 128 -7.36 9.04 5.47
C SER A 128 -7.09 7.94 4.44
N LEU A 129 -6.91 6.68 4.86
CA LEU A 129 -6.57 5.58 3.96
C LEU A 129 -7.70 5.27 2.96
N ASP A 130 -8.98 5.40 3.34
CA ASP A 130 -10.09 5.24 2.39
C ASP A 130 -10.10 6.32 1.30
N THR A 131 -9.66 7.54 1.65
CA THR A 131 -9.47 8.62 0.67
C THR A 131 -8.32 8.29 -0.27
N PHE A 132 -7.27 7.65 0.25
CA PHE A 132 -6.14 7.18 -0.55
C PHE A 132 -6.60 6.09 -1.54
N VAL A 133 -7.33 5.07 -1.09
CA VAL A 133 -7.93 4.02 -1.95
C VAL A 133 -8.75 4.65 -3.08
N SER A 134 -9.64 5.59 -2.74
CA SER A 134 -10.47 6.30 -3.71
C SER A 134 -9.61 7.11 -4.72
N GLY A 135 -8.49 7.68 -4.25
CA GLY A 135 -7.52 8.38 -5.10
C GLY A 135 -6.86 7.47 -6.12
N VAL A 136 -6.46 6.27 -5.70
CA VAL A 136 -5.87 5.25 -6.59
C VAL A 136 -6.89 4.78 -7.63
N LEU A 137 -8.14 4.47 -7.22
CA LEU A 137 -9.19 4.05 -8.16
C LEU A 137 -9.47 5.12 -9.23
N ARG A 138 -9.49 6.41 -8.85
CA ARG A 138 -9.63 7.51 -9.79
C ARG A 138 -8.45 7.63 -10.74
N TRP A 139 -7.22 7.55 -10.21
CA TRP A 139 -6.01 7.58 -11.02
C TRP A 139 -6.01 6.43 -12.04
N ASN A 140 -6.35 5.21 -11.61
CA ASN A 140 -6.47 4.06 -12.50
C ASN A 140 -7.45 4.34 -13.64
N ARG A 141 -8.62 4.91 -13.34
CA ARG A 141 -9.62 5.28 -14.34
C ARG A 141 -9.12 6.36 -15.30
N GLU A 142 -8.49 7.42 -14.77
CA GLU A 142 -7.96 8.54 -15.56
C GLU A 142 -6.84 8.11 -16.50
N GLN A 143 -5.99 7.18 -16.05
CA GLN A 143 -4.88 6.64 -16.85
C GLN A 143 -5.28 5.47 -17.76
N GLY A 144 -6.49 4.93 -17.62
CA GLY A 144 -6.90 3.74 -18.34
C GLY A 144 -6.15 2.47 -17.93
N VAL A 145 -5.69 2.40 -16.68
CA VAL A 145 -4.83 1.33 -16.15
C VAL A 145 -5.56 0.48 -15.12
N ARG A 146 -5.37 -0.84 -15.18
CA ARG A 146 -5.79 -1.78 -14.14
C ARG A 146 -4.59 -2.63 -13.74
N PRO A 147 -4.27 -2.74 -12.44
CA PRO A 147 -3.20 -3.61 -11.99
C PRO A 147 -3.56 -5.08 -12.21
N ASP A 148 -2.54 -5.89 -12.47
CA ASP A 148 -2.63 -7.34 -12.44
C ASP A 148 -2.36 -7.88 -11.03
N LEU A 149 -1.63 -7.10 -10.20
CA LEU A 149 -1.23 -7.42 -8.84
C LEU A 149 -1.16 -6.16 -7.97
N VAL A 150 -1.51 -6.28 -6.70
CA VAL A 150 -1.32 -5.22 -5.69
C VAL A 150 -0.45 -5.70 -4.54
N HIS A 151 0.52 -4.89 -4.13
CA HIS A 151 1.46 -5.23 -3.06
C HIS A 151 1.53 -4.11 -2.01
N GLY A 152 1.15 -4.41 -0.80
CA GLY A 152 1.17 -3.47 0.33
C GLY A 152 2.39 -3.64 1.22
N HIS A 153 3.11 -2.56 1.46
CA HIS A 153 4.29 -2.53 2.32
C HIS A 153 3.98 -1.83 3.65
N TYR A 154 4.03 -2.57 4.75
CA TYR A 154 3.59 -2.18 6.07
C TYR A 154 2.05 -2.21 6.23
N ALA A 155 1.56 -2.13 7.48
CA ALA A 155 0.15 -2.32 7.80
C ALA A 155 -0.81 -1.30 7.14
N ASP A 156 -0.44 -0.01 7.09
CA ASP A 156 -1.27 1.04 6.49
C ASP A 156 -1.40 0.88 4.96
N ALA A 157 -0.31 0.58 4.29
CA ALA A 157 -0.33 0.29 2.85
C ALA A 157 -0.91 -1.09 2.54
N GLY A 158 -0.70 -2.07 3.41
CA GLY A 158 -1.36 -3.37 3.35
C GLY A 158 -2.89 -3.23 3.40
N TYR A 159 -3.40 -2.37 4.28
CA TYR A 159 -4.82 -2.04 4.31
C TYR A 159 -5.32 -1.47 2.96
N VAL A 160 -4.57 -0.53 2.37
CA VAL A 160 -4.92 0.04 1.05
C VAL A 160 -4.93 -1.05 -0.03
N ALA A 161 -3.90 -1.88 -0.07
CA ALA A 161 -3.79 -2.98 -1.04
C ALA A 161 -4.93 -4.00 -0.87
N LEU A 162 -5.32 -4.32 0.36
CA LEU A 162 -6.45 -5.22 0.66
C LEU A 162 -7.78 -4.66 0.13
N GLU A 163 -8.06 -3.37 0.36
CA GLU A 163 -9.28 -2.73 -0.13
C GLU A 163 -9.33 -2.71 -1.68
N LEU A 164 -8.19 -2.49 -2.34
CA LEU A 164 -8.07 -2.52 -3.80
C LEU A 164 -8.20 -3.96 -4.34
N ALA A 165 -7.53 -4.94 -3.72
CA ALA A 165 -7.67 -6.35 -4.08
C ALA A 165 -9.11 -6.83 -3.95
N SER A 166 -9.79 -6.41 -2.87
CA SER A 166 -11.21 -6.69 -2.66
C SER A 166 -12.07 -6.10 -3.78
N ALA A 167 -11.87 -4.83 -4.12
CA ALA A 167 -12.69 -4.10 -5.07
C ALA A 167 -12.46 -4.50 -6.53
N LEU A 168 -11.23 -4.90 -6.90
CA LEU A 168 -10.82 -5.16 -8.29
C LEU A 168 -10.67 -6.66 -8.61
N ALA A 169 -10.81 -7.55 -7.64
CA ALA A 169 -10.53 -8.98 -7.73
C ALA A 169 -9.15 -9.24 -8.36
N VAL A 170 -8.11 -8.73 -7.72
CA VAL A 170 -6.71 -8.95 -8.12
C VAL A 170 -5.93 -9.59 -6.97
N PRO A 171 -4.85 -10.34 -7.24
CA PRO A 171 -3.98 -10.89 -6.21
C PRO A 171 -3.42 -9.84 -5.26
N LEU A 172 -3.28 -10.21 -3.98
CA LEU A 172 -2.76 -9.40 -2.90
C LEU A 172 -1.46 -9.97 -2.35
N VAL A 173 -0.39 -9.20 -2.43
CA VAL A 173 0.88 -9.47 -1.74
C VAL A 173 1.04 -8.50 -0.56
N PHE A 174 1.61 -8.99 0.53
CA PHE A 174 1.86 -8.18 1.73
C PHE A 174 3.29 -8.37 2.25
N THR A 175 3.97 -7.27 2.58
CA THR A 175 5.25 -7.26 3.31
C THR A 175 5.13 -6.40 4.56
N GLY A 176 5.39 -7.00 5.74
CA GLY A 176 5.23 -6.32 7.02
C GLY A 176 6.29 -5.27 7.35
N HIS A 177 7.56 -5.46 6.92
CA HIS A 177 8.78 -4.69 7.24
C HIS A 177 9.06 -4.51 8.73
N SER A 178 8.04 -4.24 9.51
CA SER A 178 8.05 -4.14 10.96
C SER A 178 6.68 -4.58 11.45
N LEU A 179 6.61 -5.31 12.52
CA LEU A 179 5.39 -5.96 12.98
C LEU A 179 4.87 -5.32 14.28
N GLY A 180 3.55 -5.11 14.37
CA GLY A 180 2.87 -4.48 15.49
C GLY A 180 3.03 -5.25 16.79
N ARG A 181 2.90 -6.59 16.75
CA ARG A 181 3.08 -7.45 17.93
C ARG A 181 4.52 -7.41 18.46
N ASN A 182 5.54 -7.36 17.59
CA ASN A 182 6.93 -7.16 18.01
C ASN A 182 7.13 -5.79 18.66
N LYS A 183 6.59 -4.72 18.07
CA LYS A 183 6.64 -3.38 18.65
C LYS A 183 5.98 -3.34 20.03
N LEU A 184 4.80 -3.94 20.17
CA LEU A 184 4.08 -4.04 21.43
C LEU A 184 4.91 -4.74 22.50
N ARG A 185 5.50 -5.89 22.16
CA ARG A 185 6.38 -6.68 23.06
C ARG A 185 7.56 -5.85 23.55
N VAL A 186 8.24 -5.15 22.66
CA VAL A 186 9.39 -4.29 23.01
C VAL A 186 8.97 -3.14 23.95
N LEU A 187 7.86 -2.45 23.66
CA LEU A 187 7.37 -1.36 24.49
C LEU A 187 6.94 -1.83 25.90
N LYS A 188 6.27 -2.99 26.00
CA LYS A 188 5.90 -3.58 27.28
C LYS A 188 7.13 -4.00 28.10
N ASN A 189 8.12 -4.62 27.47
CA ASN A 189 9.38 -4.98 28.12
C ASN A 189 10.15 -3.74 28.61
N ALA A 190 10.00 -2.59 27.93
CA ALA A 190 10.54 -1.31 28.37
C ALA A 190 9.70 -0.63 29.49
N GLY A 191 8.61 -1.27 29.95
CA GLY A 191 7.77 -0.75 31.04
C GLY A 191 6.83 0.38 30.63
N VAL A 192 6.54 0.55 29.34
CA VAL A 192 5.59 1.58 28.86
C VAL A 192 4.17 1.10 29.13
N ASP A 193 3.34 1.96 29.71
CA ASP A 193 1.94 1.68 30.03
C ASP A 193 1.08 1.43 28.80
N ASP A 194 0.12 0.50 28.89
CA ASP A 194 -0.74 0.07 27.78
C ASP A 194 -1.58 1.23 27.22
N GLU A 195 -2.09 2.11 28.06
CA GLU A 195 -2.86 3.30 27.63
C GLU A 195 -1.98 4.27 26.83
N ALA A 196 -0.77 4.53 27.31
CA ALA A 196 0.21 5.37 26.62
C ALA A 196 0.64 4.77 25.28
N ILE A 197 0.81 3.44 25.21
CA ILE A 197 1.11 2.72 23.98
C ILE A 197 -0.02 2.94 22.96
N GLU A 198 -1.28 2.73 23.37
CA GLU A 198 -2.42 2.85 22.46
C GLU A 198 -2.66 4.30 22.02
N GLN A 199 -2.60 5.26 22.93
CA GLN A 199 -2.75 6.68 22.58
C GLN A 199 -1.71 7.16 21.56
N ARG A 200 -0.46 6.74 21.73
CA ARG A 200 0.67 7.22 20.92
C ARG A 200 0.84 6.47 19.61
N TYR A 201 0.65 5.13 19.62
CA TYR A 201 1.04 4.26 18.52
C TYR A 201 -0.11 3.56 17.81
N LYS A 202 -1.35 3.60 18.35
CA LYS A 202 -2.53 2.92 17.79
C LYS A 202 -2.24 1.45 17.46
N VAL A 203 -1.52 0.79 18.36
CA VAL A 203 -0.92 -0.52 18.08
C VAL A 203 -1.98 -1.61 17.96
N SER A 204 -3.08 -1.52 18.70
CA SER A 204 -4.18 -2.49 18.64
C SER A 204 -4.82 -2.51 17.25
N HIS A 205 -5.17 -1.35 16.71
CA HIS A 205 -5.73 -1.24 15.38
C HIS A 205 -4.76 -1.73 14.29
N ARG A 206 -3.47 -1.43 14.44
CA ARG A 206 -2.44 -1.94 13.54
C ARG A 206 -2.39 -3.46 13.54
N ILE A 207 -2.40 -4.09 14.72
CA ILE A 207 -2.39 -5.56 14.87
C ILE A 207 -3.64 -6.18 14.24
N GLU A 208 -4.83 -5.60 14.43
CA GLU A 208 -6.07 -6.04 13.79
C GLU A 208 -5.97 -6.08 12.27
N VAL A 209 -5.39 -5.04 11.67
CA VAL A 209 -5.16 -4.99 10.21
C VAL A 209 -4.14 -6.03 9.77
N GLU A 210 -3.04 -6.20 10.50
CA GLU A 210 -2.03 -7.22 10.20
C GLU A 210 -2.62 -8.64 10.32
N GLU A 211 -3.45 -8.92 11.33
CA GLU A 211 -4.20 -10.19 11.45
C GLU A 211 -5.12 -10.43 10.25
N GLU A 212 -5.78 -9.39 9.75
CA GLU A 212 -6.63 -9.50 8.59
C GLU A 212 -5.83 -9.75 7.31
N LEU A 213 -4.70 -9.06 7.15
CA LEU A 213 -3.78 -9.26 6.03
C LEU A 213 -3.23 -10.68 5.98
N LEU A 214 -2.82 -11.23 7.13
CA LEU A 214 -2.33 -12.62 7.22
C LEU A 214 -3.40 -13.66 6.86
N ARG A 215 -4.70 -13.35 7.06
CA ARG A 215 -5.79 -14.25 6.63
C ARG A 215 -6.14 -14.15 5.16
N LYS A 216 -5.83 -13.03 4.50
CA LYS A 216 -6.40 -12.67 3.19
C LYS A 216 -5.37 -12.45 2.11
N ALA A 217 -4.13 -12.16 2.43
CA ALA A 217 -3.07 -12.05 1.43
C ALA A 217 -2.84 -13.40 0.75
N ASP A 218 -2.70 -13.38 -0.56
CA ASP A 218 -2.36 -14.59 -1.33
C ASP A 218 -0.91 -15.00 -1.09
N VAL A 219 -0.03 -14.02 -0.90
CA VAL A 219 1.37 -14.21 -0.51
C VAL A 219 1.78 -13.18 0.53
N VAL A 220 2.48 -13.64 1.57
CA VAL A 220 3.14 -12.79 2.57
C VAL A 220 4.65 -12.90 2.37
N VAL A 221 5.29 -11.78 2.02
CA VAL A 221 6.74 -11.70 1.85
C VAL A 221 7.40 -11.38 3.19
N ALA A 222 8.34 -12.21 3.59
CA ALA A 222 9.22 -12.00 4.73
C ALA A 222 10.68 -11.91 4.27
N SER A 223 11.49 -11.10 4.95
CA SER A 223 12.90 -10.92 4.57
C SER A 223 13.79 -12.10 4.97
N THR A 224 13.42 -12.85 6.02
CA THR A 224 14.17 -13.97 6.56
C THR A 224 13.24 -15.03 7.15
N ARG A 225 13.72 -16.27 7.28
CA ARG A 225 13.02 -17.33 8.03
C ARG A 225 12.85 -16.94 9.49
N HIS A 226 13.84 -16.27 10.08
CA HIS A 226 13.78 -15.76 11.44
C HIS A 226 12.59 -14.81 11.65
N GLU A 227 12.28 -13.94 10.66
CA GLU A 227 11.11 -13.06 10.72
C GLU A 227 9.81 -13.86 10.75
N VAL A 228 9.70 -14.94 9.98
CA VAL A 228 8.53 -15.83 9.99
C VAL A 228 8.39 -16.53 11.34
N GLU A 229 9.46 -17.15 11.83
CA GLU A 229 9.47 -18.01 13.03
C GLU A 229 9.34 -17.23 14.35
N HIS A 230 9.81 -15.96 14.41
CA HIS A 230 9.86 -15.18 15.64
C HIS A 230 9.07 -13.86 15.59
N GLY A 231 8.66 -13.45 14.40
CA GLY A 231 7.89 -12.24 14.17
C GLY A 231 6.42 -12.54 13.88
N TYR A 232 6.16 -13.22 12.78
CA TYR A 232 4.79 -13.55 12.36
C TYR A 232 4.14 -14.62 13.23
N GLU A 233 4.89 -15.55 13.85
CA GLU A 233 4.36 -16.55 14.80
C GLU A 233 3.60 -15.91 15.97
N LEU A 234 3.86 -14.64 16.29
CA LEU A 234 3.13 -13.90 17.33
C LEU A 234 1.66 -13.61 16.98
N TYR A 235 1.26 -13.79 15.74
CA TYR A 235 -0.10 -13.53 15.26
C TYR A 235 -0.97 -14.78 15.28
N ASP A 236 -2.25 -14.60 15.63
CA ASP A 236 -3.20 -15.73 15.66
C ASP A 236 -3.43 -16.29 14.24
N ALA A 237 -3.37 -15.41 13.24
CA ALA A 237 -3.55 -15.75 11.82
C ALA A 237 -2.28 -16.27 11.12
N HIS A 238 -1.13 -16.39 11.79
CA HIS A 238 0.15 -16.75 11.14
C HIS A 238 0.10 -18.04 10.32
N ARG A 239 -0.70 -19.03 10.73
CA ARG A 239 -0.83 -20.33 10.03
C ARG A 239 -1.71 -20.26 8.77
N SER A 240 -2.44 -19.16 8.57
CA SER A 240 -3.30 -18.97 7.40
C SER A 240 -2.55 -18.37 6.22
N ALA A 241 -1.37 -17.79 6.44
CA ALA A 241 -0.60 -17.08 5.43
C ALA A 241 0.34 -18.03 4.66
N ASP A 242 0.46 -17.80 3.35
CA ASP A 242 1.51 -18.39 2.52
C ASP A 242 2.74 -17.49 2.55
N TYR A 243 3.81 -17.94 3.20
CA TYR A 243 5.03 -17.16 3.37
C TYR A 243 6.04 -17.46 2.28
N GLN A 244 6.51 -16.39 1.63
CA GLN A 244 7.67 -16.44 0.75
C GLN A 244 8.83 -15.66 1.38
N VAL A 245 9.94 -16.34 1.61
CA VAL A 245 11.15 -15.70 2.15
C VAL A 245 11.95 -15.12 1.01
N LEU A 246 11.88 -13.80 0.87
CA LEU A 246 12.56 -13.03 -0.15
C LEU A 246 13.48 -12.00 0.51
N ALA A 247 14.76 -12.30 0.51
CA ALA A 247 15.75 -11.38 1.04
C ALA A 247 15.79 -10.07 0.22
N PRO A 248 15.88 -8.89 0.86
CA PRO A 248 16.05 -7.62 0.15
C PRO A 248 17.25 -7.67 -0.82
N GLY A 249 17.07 -7.06 -2.00
CA GLY A 249 18.16 -6.93 -2.96
C GLY A 249 19.15 -5.84 -2.57
N THR A 250 20.36 -5.92 -3.12
CA THR A 250 21.34 -4.82 -3.12
C THR A 250 21.65 -4.40 -4.54
N ASP A 251 22.11 -3.15 -4.69
CA ASP A 251 22.56 -2.59 -5.96
C ASP A 251 24.01 -3.01 -6.21
N VAL A 252 24.19 -4.03 -7.04
CA VAL A 252 25.52 -4.57 -7.39
C VAL A 252 26.31 -3.69 -8.38
N ASP A 253 25.67 -2.66 -8.96
CA ASP A 253 26.33 -1.64 -9.77
C ASP A 253 26.93 -0.52 -8.88
N ARG A 254 26.37 -0.33 -7.69
CA ARG A 254 26.89 0.57 -6.65
C ARG A 254 27.90 -0.12 -5.73
N PHE A 255 27.60 -1.36 -5.31
CA PHE A 255 28.46 -2.21 -4.47
C PHE A 255 29.14 -3.25 -5.35
N TYR A 256 30.22 -2.85 -6.02
CA TYR A 256 30.99 -3.67 -6.94
C TYR A 256 32.38 -4.02 -6.38
N PRO A 257 33.07 -5.07 -6.90
CA PRO A 257 34.36 -5.51 -6.43
C PRO A 257 35.42 -4.41 -6.56
N TRP A 258 36.26 -4.26 -5.54
CA TRP A 258 37.31 -3.25 -5.44
C TRP A 258 38.26 -3.20 -6.64
N TYR A 259 38.55 -4.32 -7.29
CA TYR A 259 39.47 -4.40 -8.42
C TYR A 259 38.91 -3.79 -9.72
N TYR A 260 37.59 -3.51 -9.80
CA TYR A 260 37.03 -2.77 -10.92
C TYR A 260 37.56 -1.33 -10.99
N ASP A 261 37.85 -0.70 -9.85
CA ASP A 261 38.47 0.64 -9.81
C ASP A 261 39.89 0.66 -10.46
N SER A 262 40.50 -0.52 -10.65
CA SER A 262 41.82 -0.68 -11.30
C SER A 262 41.71 -1.12 -12.76
N ASP A 263 40.51 -1.40 -13.26
CA ASP A 263 40.27 -1.80 -14.64
C ASP A 263 40.13 -0.55 -15.52
N ASN A 264 41.03 -0.37 -16.48
CA ASN A 264 40.96 0.75 -17.42
C ASN A 264 39.72 0.77 -18.33
N ALA A 265 38.92 -0.31 -18.37
CA ALA A 265 37.65 -0.40 -19.08
C ALA A 265 36.46 0.06 -18.25
N PHE A 266 36.62 0.25 -16.94
CA PHE A 266 35.58 0.69 -16.01
C PHE A 266 35.81 2.16 -15.63
N ASP A 267 34.77 2.99 -15.84
CA ASP A 267 34.76 4.39 -15.39
C ASP A 267 33.88 4.51 -14.13
N PRO A 268 34.45 4.68 -12.94
CA PRO A 268 33.70 4.82 -11.71
C PRO A 268 32.95 6.17 -11.60
N GLY A 269 33.24 7.14 -12.48
CA GLY A 269 32.71 8.50 -12.41
C GLY A 269 33.45 9.40 -11.40
N ASP A 270 33.34 10.70 -11.63
CA ASP A 270 34.06 11.74 -10.84
C ASP A 270 33.68 11.69 -9.36
N GLU A 271 32.38 11.47 -9.05
CA GLU A 271 31.86 11.44 -7.68
C GLU A 271 32.49 10.32 -6.84
N VAL A 272 32.63 9.12 -7.40
CA VAL A 272 33.31 8.00 -6.73
C VAL A 272 34.80 8.27 -6.51
N ILE A 273 35.45 8.91 -7.48
CA ILE A 273 36.87 9.31 -7.37
C ILE A 273 37.02 10.33 -6.24
N GLU A 274 36.17 11.33 -6.18
CA GLU A 274 36.19 12.34 -5.11
C GLU A 274 35.91 11.72 -3.74
N ALA A 275 34.93 10.83 -3.64
CA ALA A 275 34.61 10.09 -2.41
C ALA A 275 35.84 9.27 -1.95
N ARG A 276 36.55 8.60 -2.87
CA ARG A 276 37.76 7.82 -2.56
C ARG A 276 38.86 8.69 -1.97
N VAL A 277 39.09 9.87 -2.56
CA VAL A 277 40.07 10.84 -2.03
C VAL A 277 39.64 11.36 -0.66
N ARG A 278 38.37 11.70 -0.52
CA ARG A 278 37.77 12.19 0.75
C ARG A 278 37.92 11.15 1.86
N MET A 279 37.54 9.90 1.62
CA MET A 279 37.60 8.83 2.62
C MET A 279 39.04 8.44 2.99
N ARG A 280 39.95 8.39 2.05
CA ARG A 280 41.37 8.20 2.38
C ARG A 280 41.90 9.29 3.31
N ARG A 281 41.63 10.57 3.00
CA ARG A 281 42.04 11.70 3.86
C ARG A 281 41.38 11.62 5.25
N GLU A 282 40.15 11.20 5.31
CA GLU A 282 39.44 11.07 6.61
C GLU A 282 40.04 9.95 7.46
N LEU A 283 40.40 8.80 6.87
CA LEU A 283 41.08 7.70 7.56
C LEU A 283 42.52 8.12 8.00
N ASP A 284 43.25 8.84 7.16
CA ASP A 284 44.61 9.33 7.47
C ASP A 284 44.66 10.29 8.68
N ARG A 285 43.54 10.91 9.06
CA ARG A 285 43.45 11.76 10.28
C ARG A 285 43.54 10.95 11.56
N PHE A 286 43.11 9.68 11.53
CA PHE A 286 43.00 8.82 12.71
C PHE A 286 44.08 7.75 12.77
N LEU A 287 44.56 7.25 11.64
CA LEU A 287 45.40 6.07 11.55
C LEU A 287 46.83 6.44 11.24
N THR A 288 47.77 5.91 12.05
CA THR A 288 49.21 6.16 11.86
C THR A 288 49.81 5.36 10.68
N ASP A 289 49.34 4.12 10.50
CA ASP A 289 49.71 3.22 9.41
C ASP A 289 48.50 2.81 8.61
N THR A 290 48.20 3.56 7.57
CA THR A 290 47.04 3.33 6.71
C THR A 290 47.24 2.20 5.70
N GLY A 291 48.43 1.60 5.65
CA GLY A 291 48.76 0.44 4.80
C GLY A 291 48.27 -0.89 5.38
N LYS A 292 48.00 -0.95 6.68
CA LYS A 292 47.48 -2.17 7.33
C LYS A 292 46.11 -2.55 6.83
N PRO A 293 45.73 -3.86 6.85
CA PRO A 293 44.37 -4.31 6.74
C PRO A 293 43.41 -3.54 7.66
N MET A 294 42.17 -3.37 7.23
CA MET A 294 41.17 -2.61 7.97
C MET A 294 40.02 -3.52 8.43
N ILE A 295 39.79 -3.60 9.73
CA ILE A 295 38.55 -4.13 10.32
C ILE A 295 37.53 -3.00 10.23
N LEU A 296 36.50 -3.17 9.43
CA LEU A 296 35.50 -2.14 9.16
C LEU A 296 34.16 -2.49 9.78
N ALA A 297 33.59 -1.58 10.55
CA ALA A 297 32.22 -1.64 11.04
C ALA A 297 31.44 -0.38 10.59
N VAL A 298 30.24 -0.61 10.05
CA VAL A 298 29.33 0.46 9.60
C VAL A 298 27.96 0.21 10.22
N SER A 299 27.50 1.11 11.07
CA SER A 299 26.18 1.01 11.69
C SER A 299 25.74 2.34 12.31
N ARG A 300 24.50 2.41 12.82
CA ARG A 300 24.11 3.49 13.71
C ARG A 300 24.73 3.28 15.10
N PRO A 301 25.02 4.34 15.86
CA PRO A 301 25.51 4.23 17.24
C PRO A 301 24.35 3.84 18.18
N ASP A 302 23.99 2.58 18.16
CA ASP A 302 22.91 1.96 18.95
C ASP A 302 23.51 0.81 19.78
N ARG A 303 23.17 0.72 21.06
CA ARG A 303 23.68 -0.35 21.97
C ARG A 303 23.46 -1.75 21.40
N ARG A 304 22.35 -1.96 20.66
CA ARG A 304 22.07 -3.27 20.02
C ARG A 304 23.09 -3.65 18.95
N LYS A 305 23.82 -2.68 18.40
CA LYS A 305 24.89 -2.91 17.42
C LYS A 305 26.19 -3.37 18.05
N ASN A 306 26.31 -3.32 19.39
CA ASN A 306 27.41 -3.84 20.17
C ASN A 306 28.81 -3.40 19.69
N ILE A 307 28.89 -2.14 19.24
CA ILE A 307 30.15 -1.57 18.73
C ILE A 307 31.16 -1.43 19.88
N ASP A 308 30.69 -1.18 21.07
CA ASP A 308 31.49 -1.10 22.28
C ASP A 308 32.15 -2.46 22.62
N GLY A 309 31.44 -3.58 22.47
CA GLY A 309 31.99 -4.92 22.58
C GLY A 309 33.09 -5.22 21.54
N LEU A 310 32.91 -4.72 20.30
CA LEU A 310 33.96 -4.79 19.28
C LEU A 310 35.21 -4.02 19.69
N VAL A 311 35.06 -2.80 20.24
CA VAL A 311 36.23 -2.01 20.70
C VAL A 311 36.91 -2.67 21.87
N ASP A 312 36.17 -3.32 22.80
CA ASP A 312 36.73 -4.10 23.88
C ASP A 312 37.51 -5.33 23.35
N ALA A 313 36.96 -6.07 22.39
CA ALA A 313 37.64 -7.20 21.76
C ALA A 313 38.94 -6.77 21.06
N TYR A 314 38.87 -5.70 20.25
CA TYR A 314 40.07 -5.18 19.59
C TYR A 314 41.08 -4.56 20.58
N GLY A 315 40.63 -3.84 21.62
CA GLY A 315 41.43 -3.15 22.59
C GLY A 315 42.29 -4.06 23.49
N THR A 316 41.74 -5.23 23.80
CA THR A 316 42.42 -6.25 24.63
C THR A 316 43.40 -7.11 23.83
N ASP A 317 43.30 -7.18 22.50
CA ASP A 317 44.14 -8.02 21.63
C ASP A 317 45.29 -7.21 20.99
N LYS A 318 46.50 -7.33 21.54
CA LYS A 318 47.68 -6.60 21.03
C LYS A 318 48.19 -7.16 19.70
N GLU A 319 47.96 -8.44 19.41
CA GLU A 319 48.33 -9.04 18.13
C GLU A 319 47.44 -8.49 17.02
N LEU A 320 46.12 -8.44 17.26
CA LEU A 320 45.15 -7.88 16.31
C LEU A 320 45.46 -6.38 16.02
N GLN A 321 45.80 -5.58 17.05
CA GLN A 321 46.26 -4.19 16.88
C GLN A 321 47.57 -4.05 16.06
N HIS A 322 48.40 -5.11 16.10
CA HIS A 322 49.65 -5.12 15.31
C HIS A 322 49.37 -5.36 13.81
N ILE A 323 48.44 -6.25 13.48
CA ILE A 323 48.17 -6.68 12.11
C ILE A 323 47.15 -5.83 11.36
N ALA A 324 46.17 -5.21 12.06
CA ALA A 324 45.10 -4.48 11.44
C ALA A 324 44.71 -3.20 12.20
N ASN A 325 44.13 -2.24 11.50
CA ASN A 325 43.48 -1.08 12.06
C ASN A 325 41.94 -1.36 12.25
N LEU A 326 41.33 -0.65 13.19
CA LEU A 326 39.88 -0.66 13.35
C LEU A 326 39.28 0.66 12.82
N ALA A 327 38.25 0.60 11.99
CA ALA A 327 37.51 1.76 11.50
C ALA A 327 36.00 1.57 11.76
N ILE A 328 35.41 2.51 12.49
CA ILE A 328 34.01 2.48 12.89
C ILE A 328 33.32 3.72 12.34
N PHE A 329 32.39 3.50 11.42
CA PHE A 329 31.52 4.54 10.88
C PHE A 329 30.15 4.46 11.58
N ALA A 330 30.04 5.21 12.68
CA ALA A 330 28.89 5.17 13.59
C ALA A 330 27.98 6.39 13.38
N GLY A 331 27.20 6.38 12.30
CA GLY A 331 26.29 7.46 11.94
C GLY A 331 26.98 8.78 11.60
N VAL A 332 26.20 9.76 11.15
CA VAL A 332 26.66 11.12 10.82
C VAL A 332 26.32 12.05 11.97
N ARG A 333 27.26 12.85 12.44
CA ARG A 333 27.07 13.77 13.57
C ARG A 333 27.83 15.08 13.41
N SER A 334 27.26 16.14 13.95
CA SER A 334 27.95 17.43 14.14
C SER A 334 28.53 17.52 15.55
N ASP A 335 27.70 17.24 16.56
CA ASP A 335 28.03 17.22 17.96
C ASP A 335 27.40 16.00 18.64
N ILE A 336 28.16 15.34 19.52
CA ILE A 336 27.67 14.19 20.30
C ILE A 336 26.61 14.63 21.32
N GLU A 337 26.71 15.84 21.88
CA GLU A 337 25.77 16.34 22.89
C GLU A 337 24.38 16.63 22.31
N GLU A 338 24.28 16.87 21.01
CA GLU A 338 23.01 17.11 20.30
C GLU A 338 22.28 15.82 19.87
N MET A 339 22.91 14.66 20.04
CA MET A 339 22.34 13.37 19.65
C MET A 339 21.33 12.84 20.70
N SER A 340 20.55 11.83 20.31
CA SER A 340 19.66 11.13 21.24
C SER A 340 20.44 10.47 22.38
N ASP A 341 19.82 10.28 23.55
CA ASP A 341 20.50 9.74 24.74
C ASP A 341 21.23 8.42 24.45
N ASN A 342 20.60 7.49 23.76
CA ASN A 342 21.23 6.21 23.40
C ASN A 342 22.45 6.37 22.49
N GLU A 343 22.36 7.21 21.47
CA GLU A 343 23.47 7.47 20.54
C GLU A 343 24.63 8.21 21.24
N ARG A 344 24.30 9.20 22.07
CA ARG A 344 25.27 9.96 22.88
C ARG A 344 26.06 9.05 23.82
N GLU A 345 25.35 8.16 24.53
CA GLU A 345 25.99 7.21 25.45
C GLU A 345 26.94 6.28 24.70
N VAL A 346 26.51 5.65 23.59
CA VAL A 346 27.36 4.75 22.79
C VAL A 346 28.63 5.46 22.31
N LEU A 347 28.48 6.66 21.74
CA LEU A 347 29.66 7.40 21.21
C LEU A 347 30.59 7.87 22.30
N THR A 348 30.06 8.27 23.46
CA THR A 348 30.86 8.63 24.63
C THR A 348 31.66 7.42 25.13
N ASP A 349 31.01 6.27 25.25
CA ASP A 349 31.65 5.04 25.66
C ASP A 349 32.76 4.61 24.69
N LEU A 350 32.59 4.78 23.39
CA LEU A 350 33.63 4.49 22.38
C LEU A 350 34.87 5.37 22.57
N LEU A 351 34.68 6.68 22.85
CA LEU A 351 35.80 7.59 23.11
C LEU A 351 36.55 7.24 24.40
N LEU A 352 35.83 6.84 25.47
CA LEU A 352 36.42 6.41 26.71
C LEU A 352 37.21 5.10 26.56
N ARG A 353 36.71 4.15 25.74
CA ARG A 353 37.43 2.91 25.42
C ARG A 353 38.66 3.15 24.54
N MET A 354 38.55 4.09 23.57
CA MET A 354 39.72 4.51 22.77
C MET A 354 40.89 4.98 23.64
N ASP A 355 40.59 5.79 24.65
CA ASP A 355 41.59 6.26 25.62
C ASP A 355 42.07 5.11 26.52
N ARG A 356 41.14 4.32 27.10
CA ARG A 356 41.46 3.20 28.00
C ARG A 356 42.46 2.20 27.40
N TYR A 357 42.29 1.86 26.11
CA TYR A 357 43.13 0.84 25.43
C TYR A 357 44.29 1.43 24.63
N ASP A 358 44.50 2.76 24.66
CA ASP A 358 45.49 3.46 23.86
C ASP A 358 45.39 3.12 22.37
N LEU A 359 44.21 3.38 21.80
CA LEU A 359 43.92 3.09 20.40
C LEU A 359 44.19 4.30 19.49
N TYR A 360 44.90 5.32 19.94
CA TYR A 360 45.33 6.46 19.15
C TYR A 360 46.22 5.99 18.00
N GLY A 361 45.89 6.42 16.77
CA GLY A 361 46.59 5.96 15.56
C GLY A 361 46.20 4.56 15.07
N LYS A 362 45.26 3.85 15.75
CA LYS A 362 44.80 2.49 15.42
C LYS A 362 43.29 2.37 15.24
N LEU A 363 42.52 3.30 15.81
CA LEU A 363 41.06 3.38 15.69
C LEU A 363 40.63 4.66 14.97
N ALA A 364 39.94 4.52 13.86
CA ALA A 364 39.26 5.63 13.17
C ALA A 364 37.76 5.69 13.57
N LEU A 365 37.32 6.87 14.00
CA LEU A 365 35.91 7.15 14.36
C LEU A 365 35.45 8.46 13.71
N PRO A 366 35.25 8.49 12.39
CA PRO A 366 34.87 9.70 11.65
C PRO A 366 33.51 10.25 12.05
N LYS A 367 33.35 11.58 11.93
CA LYS A 367 32.10 12.27 12.26
C LYS A 367 31.11 12.34 11.12
N LYS A 368 31.60 12.40 9.89
CA LYS A 368 30.80 12.64 8.68
C LYS A 368 31.18 11.67 7.59
N HIS A 369 30.18 11.17 6.91
CA HIS A 369 30.29 10.41 5.68
C HIS A 369 28.95 10.54 4.94
N ASP A 370 29.01 10.39 3.63
CA ASP A 370 27.82 10.27 2.79
C ASP A 370 27.47 8.78 2.65
N PRO A 371 26.26 8.35 3.04
CA PRO A 371 25.87 6.94 2.92
C PRO A 371 25.86 6.45 1.48
N ASP A 372 25.58 7.32 0.53
CA ASP A 372 25.38 6.94 -0.86
C ASP A 372 26.69 6.85 -1.65
N THR A 373 27.63 7.71 -1.37
CA THR A 373 28.92 7.76 -2.10
C THR A 373 30.07 7.21 -1.29
N ASP A 374 30.15 7.53 0.02
CA ASP A 374 31.33 7.19 0.84
C ASP A 374 31.32 5.73 1.32
N ILE A 375 30.14 5.17 1.68
CA ILE A 375 30.06 3.80 2.22
C ILE A 375 30.48 2.74 1.18
N PRO A 376 30.00 2.77 -0.09
CA PRO A 376 30.49 1.85 -1.11
C PRO A 376 32.01 1.93 -1.32
N VAL A 377 32.54 3.13 -1.29
CA VAL A 377 34.01 3.37 -1.41
C VAL A 377 34.78 2.82 -0.22
N LEU A 378 34.24 2.94 1.00
CA LEU A 378 34.84 2.37 2.21
C LEU A 378 34.99 0.86 2.16
N TYR A 379 33.93 0.15 1.71
CA TYR A 379 34.02 -1.30 1.51
C TYR A 379 35.13 -1.66 0.53
N ARG A 380 35.22 -0.98 -0.61
CA ARG A 380 36.31 -1.20 -1.59
C ARG A 380 37.68 -0.89 -1.04
N LEU A 381 37.86 0.23 -0.29
CA LEU A 381 39.13 0.57 0.36
C LEU A 381 39.55 -0.46 1.40
N ALA A 382 38.60 -1.03 2.14
CA ALA A 382 38.88 -2.11 3.08
C ALA A 382 39.27 -3.40 2.36
N ALA A 383 38.56 -3.77 1.29
CA ALA A 383 38.87 -4.95 0.48
C ALA A 383 40.22 -4.84 -0.24
N GLU A 384 40.58 -3.67 -0.81
CA GLU A 384 41.85 -3.38 -1.43
C GLU A 384 43.05 -3.65 -0.47
N ARG A 385 42.82 -3.41 0.83
CA ARG A 385 43.80 -3.64 1.90
C ARG A 385 43.69 -5.01 2.56
N ARG A 386 42.91 -5.92 1.97
CA ARG A 386 42.62 -7.27 2.50
C ARG A 386 42.06 -7.22 3.93
N GLY A 387 41.18 -6.27 4.18
CA GLY A 387 40.49 -6.10 5.45
C GLY A 387 39.33 -7.06 5.64
N VAL A 388 38.54 -6.84 6.69
CA VAL A 388 37.36 -7.65 7.06
C VAL A 388 36.26 -6.72 7.51
N PHE A 389 35.04 -6.96 7.04
CA PHE A 389 33.85 -6.30 7.59
C PHE A 389 33.33 -7.04 8.81
N ILE A 390 32.91 -6.32 9.85
CA ILE A 390 32.30 -6.94 11.04
C ILE A 390 30.99 -6.29 11.42
N ASN A 391 29.96 -7.11 11.66
CA ASN A 391 28.69 -6.71 12.27
C ASN A 391 28.47 -7.50 13.59
N PRO A 392 28.90 -6.93 14.73
CA PRO A 392 28.85 -7.60 16.02
C PRO A 392 27.53 -7.38 16.77
N ALA A 393 26.43 -7.09 16.07
CA ALA A 393 25.16 -6.77 16.67
C ALA A 393 24.66 -7.90 17.60
N LEU A 394 24.04 -7.57 18.73
CA LEU A 394 23.45 -8.57 19.64
C LEU A 394 22.37 -9.38 18.93
N VAL A 395 21.58 -8.74 18.07
CA VAL A 395 20.65 -9.38 17.14
C VAL A 395 20.59 -8.52 15.87
N GLU A 396 20.70 -9.14 14.71
CA GLU A 396 20.55 -8.51 13.42
C GLU A 396 19.40 -9.16 12.64
N ASN A 397 18.35 -8.42 12.33
CA ASN A 397 17.16 -8.97 11.67
C ASN A 397 17.44 -9.49 10.25
N PHE A 398 18.23 -8.73 9.47
CA PHE A 398 18.61 -9.13 8.12
C PHE A 398 20.11 -9.04 7.91
N GLY A 399 20.71 -7.84 7.87
CA GLY A 399 22.13 -7.63 7.67
C GLY A 399 22.52 -7.14 6.28
N ILE A 400 21.81 -6.10 5.76
CA ILE A 400 22.10 -5.51 4.43
C ILE A 400 23.57 -5.12 4.28
N THR A 401 24.21 -4.61 5.33
CA THR A 401 25.62 -4.22 5.32
C THR A 401 26.59 -5.38 5.06
N LEU A 402 26.18 -6.61 5.41
CA LEU A 402 26.96 -7.82 5.08
C LEU A 402 26.95 -8.09 3.58
N ILE A 403 25.76 -7.92 2.97
CA ILE A 403 25.57 -8.12 1.54
C ILE A 403 26.34 -7.05 0.76
N GLU A 404 26.27 -5.79 1.17
CA GLU A 404 27.02 -4.67 0.58
C GLU A 404 28.53 -4.88 0.66
N ALA A 405 29.05 -5.27 1.82
CA ALA A 405 30.45 -5.59 2.02
C ALA A 405 30.92 -6.78 1.17
N SER A 406 30.13 -7.87 1.16
CA SER A 406 30.41 -9.08 0.37
C SER A 406 30.39 -8.78 -1.15
N ALA A 407 29.44 -7.98 -1.63
CA ALA A 407 29.35 -7.53 -3.03
C ALA A 407 30.61 -6.76 -3.45
N SER A 408 31.21 -5.98 -2.53
CA SER A 408 32.45 -5.22 -2.73
C SER A 408 33.70 -6.08 -2.61
N GLY A 409 33.57 -7.38 -2.31
CA GLY A 409 34.65 -8.34 -2.19
C GLY A 409 35.32 -8.37 -0.81
N LEU A 410 34.65 -7.91 0.23
CA LEU A 410 35.16 -7.90 1.60
C LEU A 410 34.61 -9.10 2.37
N PRO A 411 35.49 -10.01 2.90
CA PRO A 411 35.06 -11.05 3.82
C PRO A 411 34.34 -10.48 5.04
N VAL A 412 33.38 -11.21 5.60
CA VAL A 412 32.53 -10.73 6.70
C VAL A 412 32.65 -11.59 7.95
N VAL A 413 32.56 -10.94 9.12
CA VAL A 413 32.33 -11.58 10.42
C VAL A 413 31.03 -11.03 11.00
N SER A 414 30.14 -11.87 11.45
CA SER A 414 28.86 -11.39 11.96
C SER A 414 28.33 -12.21 13.12
N THR A 415 27.34 -11.61 13.80
CA THR A 415 26.58 -12.30 14.84
C THR A 415 25.92 -13.57 14.31
N ASN A 416 25.86 -14.58 15.16
CA ASN A 416 25.12 -15.81 14.93
C ASN A 416 23.62 -15.70 15.35
N HIS A 417 23.09 -14.46 15.56
CA HIS A 417 21.72 -14.20 15.96
C HIS A 417 20.96 -13.43 14.87
N GLY A 418 20.04 -14.12 14.19
CA GLY A 418 19.13 -13.54 13.20
C GLY A 418 19.55 -13.78 11.74
N GLY A 419 19.23 -12.86 10.84
CA GLY A 419 19.41 -12.98 9.39
C GLY A 419 20.83 -13.22 8.87
N PRO A 420 21.92 -12.80 9.55
CA PRO A 420 23.27 -13.09 9.10
C PRO A 420 23.60 -14.56 8.90
N GLN A 421 22.92 -15.48 9.63
CA GLN A 421 23.08 -16.92 9.44
C GLN A 421 22.74 -17.33 8.00
N GLU A 422 21.57 -16.90 7.49
CA GLU A 422 21.14 -17.23 6.14
C GLU A 422 22.06 -16.63 5.07
N ILE A 423 22.56 -15.40 5.29
CA ILE A 423 23.47 -14.73 4.35
C ILE A 423 24.79 -15.47 4.25
N ILE A 424 25.38 -15.82 5.39
CA ILE A 424 26.69 -16.50 5.41
C ILE A 424 26.58 -17.95 4.92
N GLU A 425 25.51 -18.67 5.25
CA GLU A 425 25.23 -19.99 4.69
C GLU A 425 25.10 -19.98 3.17
N THR A 426 24.38 -18.96 2.64
CA THR A 426 24.10 -18.84 1.20
C THR A 426 25.33 -18.37 0.41
N CYS A 427 26.04 -17.34 0.91
CA CYS A 427 27.16 -16.71 0.19
C CYS A 427 28.52 -17.34 0.52
N ALA A 428 28.67 -18.08 1.61
CA ALA A 428 29.94 -18.59 2.13
C ALA A 428 31.01 -17.48 2.21
N SER A 429 30.62 -16.24 2.58
CA SER A 429 31.46 -15.04 2.51
C SER A 429 32.22 -14.72 3.78
N GLY A 430 32.08 -15.56 4.85
CA GLY A 430 32.70 -15.24 6.13
C GLY A 430 32.31 -16.18 7.27
N GLU A 431 32.34 -15.66 8.50
CA GLU A 431 32.15 -16.43 9.72
C GLU A 431 31.11 -15.83 10.66
N LEU A 432 30.44 -16.72 11.39
CA LEU A 432 29.51 -16.38 12.47
C LEU A 432 30.21 -16.47 13.83
N VAL A 433 29.95 -15.49 14.69
CA VAL A 433 30.47 -15.45 16.06
C VAL A 433 29.36 -15.12 17.05
N ASP A 434 29.53 -15.53 18.31
CA ASP A 434 28.74 -14.98 19.41
C ASP A 434 29.18 -13.53 19.65
N PRO A 435 28.29 -12.55 19.55
CA PRO A 435 28.65 -11.12 19.69
C PRO A 435 29.08 -10.74 21.13
N GLU A 436 28.76 -11.55 22.12
CA GLU A 436 29.16 -11.36 23.52
C GLU A 436 30.49 -12.07 23.87
N ASP A 437 31.02 -12.91 22.96
CA ASP A 437 32.30 -13.61 23.13
C ASP A 437 33.44 -12.86 22.41
N ALA A 438 34.16 -12.03 23.17
CA ALA A 438 35.31 -11.28 22.66
C ALA A 438 36.42 -12.17 22.08
N GLU A 439 36.66 -13.37 22.65
CA GLU A 439 37.70 -14.28 22.18
C GLU A 439 37.31 -14.91 20.82
N ALA A 440 36.04 -15.24 20.63
CA ALA A 440 35.51 -15.72 19.36
C ALA A 440 35.64 -14.65 18.26
N ILE A 441 35.31 -13.39 18.57
CA ILE A 441 35.47 -12.24 17.64
C ILE A 441 36.95 -12.09 17.26
N GLN A 442 37.87 -12.07 18.23
CA GLN A 442 39.30 -11.97 17.99
C GLN A 442 39.84 -13.11 17.12
N ALA A 443 39.43 -14.34 17.43
CA ALA A 443 39.87 -15.53 16.72
C ALA A 443 39.43 -15.55 15.25
N ALA A 444 38.16 -15.19 14.97
CA ALA A 444 37.63 -15.09 13.61
C ALA A 444 38.32 -14.00 12.79
N LEU A 445 38.53 -12.81 13.38
CA LEU A 445 39.20 -11.70 12.71
C LEU A 445 40.67 -12.07 12.39
N ARG A 446 41.44 -12.62 13.36
CA ARG A 446 42.83 -13.05 13.11
C ARG A 446 42.92 -14.14 12.04
N ARG A 447 42.02 -15.14 12.07
CA ARG A 447 42.03 -16.23 11.10
C ARG A 447 41.88 -15.72 9.67
N ILE A 448 40.91 -14.82 9.43
CA ILE A 448 40.67 -14.27 8.09
C ILE A 448 41.83 -13.33 7.66
N LEU A 449 42.34 -12.50 8.57
CA LEU A 449 43.37 -11.52 8.25
C LEU A 449 44.76 -12.15 8.02
N LEU A 450 45.05 -13.33 8.59
CA LEU A 450 46.35 -14.01 8.49
C LEU A 450 46.35 -15.13 7.44
N ASP A 451 45.21 -15.65 7.01
CA ASP A 451 45.10 -16.69 5.98
C ASP A 451 44.65 -16.08 4.65
N GLU A 452 45.62 -15.84 3.76
CA GLU A 452 45.37 -15.23 2.44
C GLU A 452 44.45 -16.10 1.56
N ASP A 453 44.60 -17.42 1.59
CA ASP A 453 43.76 -18.34 0.80
C ASP A 453 42.30 -18.35 1.32
N LEU A 454 42.13 -18.26 2.62
CA LEU A 454 40.81 -18.13 3.24
C LEU A 454 40.14 -16.81 2.87
N TRP A 455 40.88 -15.72 2.95
CA TRP A 455 40.43 -14.39 2.56
C TRP A 455 39.95 -14.38 1.10
N ASP A 456 40.76 -14.92 0.16
CA ASP A 456 40.43 -14.97 -1.27
C ASP A 456 39.20 -15.88 -1.55
N ARG A 457 39.06 -16.97 -0.80
CA ARG A 457 37.84 -17.83 -0.92
C ARG A 457 36.59 -17.06 -0.48
N TYR A 458 36.60 -16.43 0.69
CA TYR A 458 35.47 -15.69 1.21
C TYR A 458 35.12 -14.49 0.33
N SER A 459 36.12 -13.74 -0.15
CA SER A 459 35.93 -12.62 -1.06
C SER A 459 35.22 -13.03 -2.36
N ARG A 460 35.72 -14.07 -3.04
CA ARG A 460 35.13 -14.57 -4.29
C ARG A 460 33.73 -15.14 -4.07
N ALA A 461 33.57 -15.97 -3.06
CA ALA A 461 32.28 -16.56 -2.72
C ALA A 461 31.23 -15.50 -2.38
N GLY A 462 31.64 -14.44 -1.65
CA GLY A 462 30.79 -13.31 -1.33
C GLY A 462 30.29 -12.56 -2.57
N ILE A 463 31.18 -12.20 -3.51
CA ILE A 463 30.82 -11.53 -4.75
C ILE A 463 29.85 -12.37 -5.58
N GLU A 464 30.16 -13.66 -5.77
CA GLU A 464 29.33 -14.58 -6.54
C GLU A 464 27.98 -14.84 -5.88
N GLY A 465 27.98 -15.09 -4.56
CA GLY A 465 26.79 -15.37 -3.78
C GLY A 465 25.80 -14.19 -3.77
N VAL A 466 26.32 -12.97 -3.57
CA VAL A 466 25.47 -11.77 -3.57
C VAL A 466 24.87 -11.51 -4.94
N ARG A 467 25.65 -11.56 -5.99
CA ARG A 467 25.15 -11.36 -7.36
C ARG A 467 24.05 -12.36 -7.72
N LYS A 468 24.21 -13.62 -7.30
CA LYS A 468 23.29 -14.69 -7.61
C LYS A 468 22.02 -14.68 -6.77
N HIS A 469 22.10 -14.30 -5.48
CA HIS A 469 21.01 -14.50 -4.51
C HIS A 469 20.46 -13.22 -3.90
N TYR A 470 21.25 -12.13 -3.88
CA TYR A 470 20.92 -10.89 -3.19
C TYR A 470 20.99 -9.64 -4.06
N SER A 471 21.09 -9.78 -5.40
CA SER A 471 20.90 -8.63 -6.30
C SER A 471 19.41 -8.33 -6.44
N TRP A 472 19.06 -7.08 -6.75
CA TRP A 472 17.67 -6.73 -7.05
C TRP A 472 17.10 -7.53 -8.23
N ARG A 473 17.92 -7.88 -9.20
CA ARG A 473 17.53 -8.77 -10.29
C ARG A 473 17.11 -10.15 -9.76
N ALA A 474 17.94 -10.77 -8.93
CA ALA A 474 17.63 -12.07 -8.33
C ALA A 474 16.37 -12.01 -7.44
N HIS A 475 16.19 -10.90 -6.70
CA HIS A 475 15.00 -10.66 -5.89
C HIS A 475 13.73 -10.64 -6.76
N VAL A 476 13.75 -9.91 -7.90
CA VAL A 476 12.59 -9.81 -8.79
C VAL A 476 12.26 -11.14 -9.46
N GLU A 477 13.25 -11.93 -9.86
CA GLU A 477 13.02 -13.28 -10.41
C GLU A 477 12.27 -14.17 -9.40
N VAL A 478 12.74 -14.24 -8.15
CA VAL A 478 12.08 -15.02 -7.08
C VAL A 478 10.69 -14.45 -6.76
N TYR A 479 10.56 -13.13 -6.74
CA TYR A 479 9.27 -12.46 -6.53
C TYR A 479 8.25 -12.83 -7.62
N LEU A 480 8.64 -12.75 -8.88
CA LEU A 480 7.77 -13.10 -10.01
C LEU A 480 7.44 -14.58 -10.01
N ASP A 481 8.38 -15.46 -9.69
CA ASP A 481 8.11 -16.90 -9.55
C ASP A 481 7.06 -17.19 -8.46
N ALA A 482 7.10 -16.45 -7.36
CA ALA A 482 6.12 -16.59 -6.27
C ALA A 482 4.72 -16.11 -6.66
N VAL A 483 4.61 -15.08 -7.52
CA VAL A 483 3.31 -14.48 -7.87
C VAL A 483 2.71 -15.00 -9.18
N ARG A 484 3.51 -15.57 -10.10
CA ARG A 484 3.01 -16.13 -11.38
C ARG A 484 1.82 -17.08 -11.21
N PRO A 485 1.83 -18.04 -10.26
CA PRO A 485 0.69 -18.94 -10.07
C PRO A 485 -0.61 -18.23 -9.71
N LEU A 486 -0.52 -17.01 -9.12
CA LEU A 486 -1.67 -16.19 -8.79
C LEU A 486 -2.22 -15.45 -10.01
N LEU A 487 -1.36 -15.11 -10.95
CA LEU A 487 -1.70 -14.37 -12.17
C LEU A 487 -2.37 -15.26 -13.22
N ASP A 488 -2.10 -16.56 -13.17
CA ASP A 488 -2.71 -17.57 -14.03
C ASP A 488 -4.12 -17.99 -13.57
N GLN A 489 -4.56 -17.52 -12.39
CA GLN A 489 -5.90 -17.82 -11.88
C GLN A 489 -6.98 -17.03 -12.63
N ASP A 490 -8.08 -17.69 -12.93
CA ASP A 490 -9.26 -17.03 -13.47
C ASP A 490 -9.88 -16.07 -12.42
N VAL A 491 -10.60 -15.04 -12.91
CA VAL A 491 -11.31 -14.08 -12.03
C VAL A 491 -12.32 -14.79 -11.14
N SER A 492 -12.94 -15.87 -11.64
CA SER A 492 -13.84 -16.73 -10.87
C SER A 492 -13.17 -17.31 -9.64
N ASP A 493 -11.93 -17.82 -9.77
CA ASP A 493 -11.18 -18.40 -8.66
C ASP A 493 -10.85 -17.34 -7.59
N LEU A 494 -10.46 -16.14 -8.04
CA LEU A 494 -10.19 -15.02 -7.12
C LEU A 494 -11.46 -14.56 -6.38
N THR A 495 -12.64 -14.64 -7.01
CA THR A 495 -13.93 -14.25 -6.40
C THR A 495 -14.58 -15.35 -5.60
N ASP A 496 -14.04 -16.57 -5.57
CA ASP A 496 -14.45 -17.61 -4.60
C ASP A 496 -14.14 -17.17 -3.16
N ALA A 497 -13.19 -16.29 -2.96
CA ALA A 497 -12.96 -15.65 -1.67
C ALA A 497 -14.10 -14.66 -1.34
N PRO A 498 -14.85 -14.86 -0.23
CA PRO A 498 -16.10 -14.12 0.06
C PRO A 498 -15.89 -12.62 0.40
N TRP A 499 -14.69 -12.11 0.27
CA TRP A 499 -14.32 -10.72 0.49
C TRP A 499 -13.88 -9.99 -0.79
N ARG A 500 -13.86 -10.68 -1.95
CA ARG A 500 -13.50 -10.11 -3.26
C ARG A 500 -14.72 -9.97 -4.15
N THR A 501 -14.71 -8.95 -5.00
CA THR A 501 -15.75 -8.75 -6.03
C THR A 501 -15.14 -8.35 -7.36
N ALA A 502 -15.63 -8.95 -8.44
CA ALA A 502 -15.25 -8.56 -9.79
C ALA A 502 -15.96 -7.28 -10.28
N VAL A 503 -16.91 -6.74 -9.54
CA VAL A 503 -17.71 -5.57 -9.95
C VAL A 503 -16.83 -4.34 -10.24
N GLY A 504 -15.78 -4.15 -9.48
CA GLY A 504 -14.85 -3.05 -9.73
C GLY A 504 -14.14 -3.12 -11.08
N ARG A 505 -14.00 -4.33 -11.65
CA ARG A 505 -13.41 -4.51 -13.00
C ARG A 505 -14.27 -3.91 -14.10
N THR A 506 -15.58 -3.88 -13.92
CA THR A 506 -16.54 -3.26 -14.83
C THR A 506 -16.86 -1.83 -14.42
N LEU A 507 -17.13 -1.60 -13.13
CA LEU A 507 -17.53 -0.30 -12.61
C LEU A 507 -16.44 0.78 -12.82
N GLN A 508 -15.16 0.41 -12.73
CA GLN A 508 -14.04 1.30 -13.01
C GLN A 508 -14.08 1.90 -14.43
N TRP A 509 -14.64 1.17 -15.41
CA TRP A 509 -14.72 1.59 -16.81
C TRP A 509 -16.13 2.00 -17.24
N GLN A 510 -17.11 1.94 -16.31
CA GLN A 510 -18.50 2.23 -16.62
C GLN A 510 -18.63 3.70 -17.07
N ASP A 511 -19.13 3.91 -18.29
CA ASP A 511 -19.38 5.26 -18.83
C ASP A 511 -20.68 5.84 -18.28
N ARG A 512 -21.76 5.07 -18.31
CA ARG A 512 -23.10 5.47 -17.85
C ARG A 512 -23.64 4.47 -16.81
N LEU A 513 -24.28 4.99 -15.77
CA LEU A 513 -24.86 4.19 -14.69
C LEU A 513 -26.29 4.67 -14.41
N LEU A 514 -27.23 3.75 -14.30
CA LEU A 514 -28.54 3.99 -13.74
C LEU A 514 -28.57 3.50 -12.30
N ILE A 515 -29.00 4.34 -11.35
CA ILE A 515 -29.32 3.94 -9.98
C ILE A 515 -30.77 4.30 -9.69
N SER A 516 -31.62 3.30 -9.54
CA SER A 516 -33.08 3.47 -9.38
C SER A 516 -33.54 3.03 -8.01
N ASP A 517 -34.55 3.72 -7.47
CA ASP A 517 -35.36 3.12 -6.41
C ASP A 517 -36.15 1.90 -6.96
N ILE A 518 -36.60 1.05 -6.06
CA ILE A 518 -37.29 -0.22 -6.40
C ILE A 518 -38.82 -0.04 -6.33
N ASP A 519 -39.32 0.25 -5.13
CA ASP A 519 -40.76 0.26 -4.82
C ASP A 519 -41.41 1.51 -5.40
N GLY A 520 -42.47 1.33 -6.20
CA GLY A 520 -43.11 2.44 -6.89
C GLY A 520 -42.37 2.94 -8.13
N THR A 521 -41.03 2.75 -8.21
CA THR A 521 -40.18 3.26 -9.31
C THR A 521 -39.90 2.20 -10.39
N LEU A 522 -39.51 1.00 -10.02
CA LEU A 522 -39.27 -0.11 -10.96
C LEU A 522 -40.44 -1.07 -10.97
N VAL A 523 -41.01 -1.31 -9.80
CA VAL A 523 -42.08 -2.29 -9.54
C VAL A 523 -43.22 -1.66 -8.70
N GLY A 524 -44.40 -2.23 -8.78
CA GLY A 524 -45.59 -1.81 -8.04
C GLY A 524 -46.78 -2.75 -8.33
N GLU A 525 -47.94 -2.54 -7.64
CA GLU A 525 -49.12 -3.41 -7.80
C GLU A 525 -49.63 -3.44 -9.26
N ASP A 526 -49.53 -2.30 -9.97
CA ASP A 526 -49.97 -2.13 -11.37
C ASP A 526 -48.79 -2.14 -12.37
N ALA A 527 -47.60 -2.58 -11.96
CA ALA A 527 -46.43 -2.58 -12.81
C ALA A 527 -46.50 -3.64 -13.92
N ASP A 528 -46.30 -3.23 -15.16
CA ASP A 528 -46.21 -4.13 -16.30
C ASP A 528 -44.84 -4.86 -16.32
N PRO A 529 -44.80 -6.20 -16.22
CA PRO A 529 -43.55 -6.97 -16.28
C PRO A 529 -42.73 -6.74 -17.56
N ASP A 530 -43.40 -6.37 -18.67
CA ASP A 530 -42.71 -6.06 -19.93
C ASP A 530 -41.84 -4.81 -19.84
N GLY A 531 -42.18 -3.88 -18.94
CA GLY A 531 -41.37 -2.67 -18.68
C GLY A 531 -40.00 -2.97 -18.15
N LEU A 532 -39.87 -3.90 -17.20
CA LEU A 532 -38.57 -4.33 -16.67
C LEU A 532 -37.72 -5.03 -17.72
N ARG A 533 -38.34 -5.90 -18.53
CA ARG A 533 -37.65 -6.57 -19.62
C ARG A 533 -37.11 -5.57 -20.64
N GLN A 534 -37.91 -4.61 -21.10
CA GLN A 534 -37.49 -3.56 -22.04
C GLN A 534 -36.42 -2.67 -21.47
N LEU A 535 -36.51 -2.33 -20.18
CA LEU A 535 -35.47 -1.56 -19.50
C LEU A 535 -34.14 -2.33 -19.45
N SER A 536 -34.18 -3.62 -19.08
CA SER A 536 -32.98 -4.48 -19.03
C SER A 536 -32.30 -4.60 -20.40
N GLU A 537 -33.07 -4.88 -21.45
CA GLU A 537 -32.58 -4.95 -22.83
C GLU A 537 -31.95 -3.62 -23.29
N ALA A 538 -32.58 -2.48 -22.92
CA ALA A 538 -32.05 -1.16 -23.28
C ALA A 538 -30.74 -0.83 -22.52
N LEU A 539 -30.62 -1.19 -21.24
CA LEU A 539 -29.41 -1.01 -20.46
C LEU A 539 -28.25 -1.83 -21.06
N GLU A 540 -28.49 -3.10 -21.36
CA GLU A 540 -27.50 -4.00 -21.94
C GLU A 540 -27.07 -3.52 -23.34
N ALA A 541 -28.01 -3.22 -24.22
CA ALA A 541 -27.72 -2.76 -25.61
C ALA A 541 -26.92 -1.45 -25.64
N ASN A 542 -27.02 -0.61 -24.60
CA ASN A 542 -26.31 0.68 -24.52
C ASN A 542 -25.11 0.65 -23.57
N GLY A 543 -24.76 -0.51 -23.01
CA GLY A 543 -23.63 -0.64 -22.07
C GLY A 543 -23.78 0.22 -20.80
N ILE A 544 -25.03 0.38 -20.31
CA ILE A 544 -25.32 1.17 -19.12
C ILE A 544 -25.30 0.25 -17.90
N GLY A 545 -24.46 0.59 -16.90
CA GLY A 545 -24.44 -0.12 -15.63
C GLY A 545 -25.77 0.07 -14.86
N PHE A 546 -26.12 -0.92 -14.05
CA PHE A 546 -27.34 -0.88 -13.24
C PHE A 546 -27.05 -1.00 -11.74
N GLY A 547 -27.72 -0.17 -10.96
CA GLY A 547 -27.73 -0.22 -9.50
C GLY A 547 -29.10 0.15 -8.94
N VAL A 548 -29.30 -0.16 -7.67
CA VAL A 548 -30.53 0.18 -6.94
C VAL A 548 -30.23 1.00 -5.69
N ALA A 549 -31.18 1.87 -5.28
CA ALA A 549 -31.11 2.69 -4.07
C ALA A 549 -32.43 2.61 -3.31
N SER A 550 -32.53 1.72 -2.32
CA SER A 550 -33.76 1.40 -1.63
C SER A 550 -33.74 1.66 -0.12
N GLY A 551 -34.91 1.85 0.47
CA GLY A 551 -35.11 1.82 1.92
C GLY A 551 -35.00 0.42 2.54
N ARG A 552 -35.08 -0.62 1.73
CA ARG A 552 -35.02 -2.02 2.12
C ARG A 552 -33.61 -2.40 2.64
N SER A 553 -33.56 -3.43 3.51
CA SER A 553 -32.31 -4.11 3.83
C SER A 553 -31.79 -4.88 2.59
N VAL A 554 -30.51 -5.29 2.62
CA VAL A 554 -29.93 -6.04 1.50
C VAL A 554 -30.68 -7.36 1.24
N GLU A 555 -31.13 -8.05 2.28
CA GLU A 555 -31.91 -9.30 2.19
C GLU A 555 -33.22 -9.06 1.47
N LEU A 556 -33.95 -7.97 1.80
CA LEU A 556 -35.20 -7.60 1.16
C LEU A 556 -35.00 -7.09 -0.28
N VAL A 557 -33.83 -6.51 -0.60
CA VAL A 557 -33.45 -6.19 -1.98
C VAL A 557 -33.26 -7.49 -2.78
N ASP A 558 -32.62 -8.50 -2.20
CA ASP A 558 -32.39 -9.80 -2.82
C ASP A 558 -33.70 -10.55 -3.06
N GLU A 559 -34.67 -10.39 -2.15
CA GLU A 559 -36.04 -10.91 -2.35
C GLU A 559 -36.73 -10.22 -3.54
N ALA A 560 -36.64 -8.88 -3.62
CA ALA A 560 -37.24 -8.13 -4.72
C ALA A 560 -36.58 -8.48 -6.08
N ILE A 561 -35.24 -8.65 -6.13
CA ILE A 561 -34.55 -9.09 -7.35
C ILE A 561 -35.12 -10.42 -7.85
N ARG A 562 -35.30 -11.39 -6.94
CA ARG A 562 -35.80 -12.72 -7.28
C ARG A 562 -37.32 -12.73 -7.62
N GLU A 563 -38.13 -11.97 -6.85
CA GLU A 563 -39.57 -11.93 -7.00
C GLU A 563 -39.98 -11.25 -8.31
N PHE A 564 -39.37 -10.10 -8.62
CA PHE A 564 -39.76 -9.29 -9.77
C PHE A 564 -38.86 -9.49 -11.00
N GLY A 565 -37.80 -10.30 -10.89
CA GLY A 565 -36.84 -10.52 -12.00
C GLY A 565 -36.06 -9.27 -12.38
N LEU A 566 -35.64 -8.47 -11.39
CA LEU A 566 -34.82 -7.29 -11.64
C LEU A 566 -33.48 -7.71 -12.24
N PRO A 567 -32.89 -6.86 -13.12
CA PRO A 567 -31.49 -7.06 -13.53
C PRO A 567 -30.57 -7.15 -12.32
N GLU A 568 -29.54 -7.99 -12.37
CA GLU A 568 -28.57 -8.08 -11.28
C GLU A 568 -27.81 -6.74 -11.11
N PRO A 569 -27.94 -6.05 -9.97
CA PRO A 569 -27.32 -4.74 -9.78
C PRO A 569 -25.81 -4.87 -9.50
N GLN A 570 -25.01 -4.04 -10.15
CA GLN A 570 -23.59 -3.89 -9.83
C GLN A 570 -23.40 -3.24 -8.44
N VAL A 571 -24.32 -2.33 -8.08
CA VAL A 571 -24.29 -1.58 -6.82
C VAL A 571 -25.66 -1.58 -6.18
N ILE A 572 -25.72 -1.84 -4.89
CA ILE A 572 -26.90 -1.71 -4.05
C ILE A 572 -26.63 -0.67 -2.96
N VAL A 573 -27.41 0.39 -2.95
CA VAL A 573 -27.52 1.34 -1.86
C VAL A 573 -28.76 0.95 -1.06
N CYS A 574 -28.58 0.35 0.10
CA CYS A 574 -29.66 -0.17 0.94
C CYS A 574 -29.77 0.57 2.28
N ASP A 575 -30.76 0.18 3.11
CA ASP A 575 -31.03 0.76 4.42
C ASP A 575 -31.11 2.29 4.38
N VAL A 576 -31.90 2.82 3.44
CA VAL A 576 -32.08 4.27 3.22
C VAL A 576 -30.77 5.01 2.95
N GLY A 577 -29.79 4.32 2.32
CA GLY A 577 -28.48 4.89 2.03
C GLY A 577 -27.49 4.86 3.19
N SER A 578 -27.67 3.95 4.14
CA SER A 578 -26.71 3.73 5.23
C SER A 578 -25.76 2.54 4.99
N ASP A 579 -25.94 1.81 3.89
CA ASP A 579 -24.99 0.78 3.45
C ASP A 579 -24.86 0.76 1.92
N ILE A 580 -23.69 0.38 1.43
CA ILE A 580 -23.38 0.16 0.00
C ILE A 580 -22.83 -1.26 -0.14
N ARG A 581 -23.37 -2.01 -1.10
CA ARG A 581 -22.96 -3.36 -1.44
C ARG A 581 -22.64 -3.49 -2.93
N TYR A 582 -21.75 -4.42 -3.27
CA TYR A 582 -21.30 -4.67 -4.64
C TYR A 582 -21.60 -6.10 -5.08
N GLY A 583 -22.11 -6.23 -6.31
CA GLY A 583 -22.28 -7.49 -7.04
C GLY A 583 -23.20 -8.52 -6.37
N LYS A 584 -23.22 -9.71 -6.97
CA LYS A 584 -24.06 -10.84 -6.51
C LYS A 584 -23.72 -11.34 -5.09
N ASP A 585 -22.46 -11.16 -4.67
CA ASP A 585 -21.99 -11.61 -3.34
C ASP A 585 -22.20 -10.54 -2.26
N ARG A 586 -22.81 -9.41 -2.61
CA ARG A 586 -23.17 -8.32 -1.69
C ARG A 586 -22.00 -7.82 -0.84
N ILE A 587 -20.81 -7.75 -1.45
CA ILE A 587 -19.60 -7.30 -0.75
C ILE A 587 -19.79 -5.88 -0.23
N PRO A 588 -19.63 -5.63 1.09
CA PRO A 588 -19.85 -4.32 1.66
C PRO A 588 -18.74 -3.32 1.31
N ASP A 589 -19.13 -2.06 1.07
CA ASP A 589 -18.17 -0.96 1.01
C ASP A 589 -17.70 -0.57 2.42
N ARG A 590 -16.56 -1.11 2.82
CA ARG A 590 -15.98 -0.89 4.15
C ARG A 590 -15.58 0.59 4.36
N GLY A 591 -15.09 1.25 3.33
CA GLY A 591 -14.75 2.67 3.37
C GLY A 591 -15.99 3.54 3.61
N TYR A 592 -17.12 3.22 2.97
CA TYR A 592 -18.38 3.91 3.22
C TYR A 592 -18.87 3.73 4.66
N ARG A 593 -18.82 2.51 5.18
CA ARG A 593 -19.19 2.23 6.57
C ARG A 593 -18.39 3.07 7.56
N ARG A 594 -17.05 3.11 7.43
CA ARG A 594 -16.18 3.98 8.27
C ARG A 594 -16.45 5.47 8.06
N HIS A 595 -16.77 5.87 6.82
CA HIS A 595 -17.18 7.26 6.54
C HIS A 595 -18.42 7.67 7.32
N LEU A 596 -19.38 6.77 7.48
CA LEU A 596 -20.61 7.00 8.23
C LEU A 596 -20.40 7.00 9.76
N GLU A 597 -19.53 6.15 10.29
CA GLU A 597 -19.26 5.99 11.71
C GLU A 597 -18.58 7.21 12.34
N ALA A 598 -18.01 8.09 11.52
CA ALA A 598 -17.40 9.32 12.00
C ALA A 598 -18.41 10.22 12.71
N LYS A 599 -18.30 10.32 14.06
CA LYS A 599 -19.20 11.08 14.95
C LYS A 599 -20.62 10.53 15.05
N TRP A 600 -20.86 9.29 14.64
CA TRP A 600 -22.11 8.58 14.86
C TRP A 600 -22.14 8.02 16.28
N ARG A 601 -23.20 8.33 17.05
CA ARG A 601 -23.40 7.91 18.44
C ARG A 601 -24.80 7.30 18.60
N PRO A 602 -25.01 6.07 18.11
CA PRO A 602 -26.34 5.46 18.06
C PRO A 602 -26.97 5.28 19.45
N ASP A 603 -26.18 4.88 20.45
CA ASP A 603 -26.72 4.59 21.78
C ASP A 603 -27.23 5.86 22.47
N GLU A 604 -26.50 6.98 22.37
CA GLU A 604 -26.93 8.28 22.91
C GLU A 604 -28.17 8.82 22.16
N ILE A 605 -28.23 8.60 20.83
CA ILE A 605 -29.40 8.98 20.03
C ILE A 605 -30.62 8.15 20.44
N ARG A 606 -30.47 6.85 20.60
CA ARG A 606 -31.52 5.91 21.03
C ARG A 606 -32.06 6.32 22.39
N GLU A 607 -31.19 6.64 23.34
CA GLU A 607 -31.59 7.12 24.68
C GLU A 607 -32.53 8.35 24.58
N VAL A 608 -32.11 9.37 23.82
CA VAL A 608 -32.90 10.61 23.65
C VAL A 608 -34.30 10.31 23.05
N LEU A 609 -34.37 9.45 22.05
CA LEU A 609 -35.62 9.13 21.38
C LEU A 609 -36.56 8.33 22.29
N LEU A 610 -36.04 7.41 23.09
CA LEU A 610 -36.82 6.67 24.11
C LEU A 610 -37.30 7.61 25.21
N ASP A 611 -36.45 8.57 25.68
CA ASP A 611 -36.84 9.58 26.66
C ASP A 611 -37.99 10.49 26.17
N LEU A 612 -38.08 10.71 24.84
CA LEU A 612 -39.15 11.42 24.17
C LEU A 612 -40.40 10.53 23.95
N GLY A 613 -40.37 9.27 24.38
CA GLY A 613 -41.47 8.32 24.27
C GLY A 613 -41.74 7.79 22.87
N LEU A 614 -40.74 7.79 21.98
CA LEU A 614 -40.88 7.14 20.68
C LEU A 614 -40.75 5.63 20.83
N GLU A 615 -41.57 4.87 20.10
CA GLU A 615 -41.53 3.42 20.06
C GLU A 615 -40.60 2.94 18.95
N PRO A 616 -39.57 2.09 19.27
CA PRO A 616 -38.70 1.54 18.26
C PRO A 616 -39.44 0.54 17.37
N GLN A 617 -39.09 0.49 16.08
CA GLN A 617 -39.49 -0.58 15.18
C GLN A 617 -38.81 -1.90 15.57
N PRO A 618 -39.30 -3.07 15.09
CA PRO A 618 -38.71 -4.38 15.34
C PRO A 618 -37.20 -4.44 15.02
N ASP A 619 -36.51 -5.40 15.64
CA ASP A 619 -35.06 -5.54 15.52
C ASP A 619 -34.57 -5.71 14.07
N GLU A 620 -35.37 -6.29 13.20
CA GLU A 620 -35.12 -6.48 11.77
C GLU A 620 -34.98 -5.13 11.02
N ALA A 621 -35.61 -4.06 11.54
CA ALA A 621 -35.55 -2.72 10.99
C ALA A 621 -34.31 -1.92 11.50
N GLN A 622 -33.64 -2.44 12.53
CA GLN A 622 -32.49 -1.78 13.16
C GLN A 622 -31.17 -2.27 12.55
N THR A 623 -30.23 -1.36 12.34
CA THR A 623 -28.84 -1.71 11.98
C THR A 623 -27.85 -0.87 12.81
N PRO A 624 -26.57 -1.20 12.85
CA PRO A 624 -25.58 -0.36 13.52
C PRO A 624 -25.54 1.09 13.02
N ARG A 625 -26.06 1.36 11.81
CA ARG A 625 -26.07 2.68 11.14
C ARG A 625 -27.47 3.17 10.77
N LYS A 626 -28.51 2.54 11.30
CA LYS A 626 -29.91 2.98 11.15
C LYS A 626 -30.68 2.66 12.41
N LEU A 627 -31.33 3.68 13.01
CA LEU A 627 -32.27 3.53 14.11
C LEU A 627 -33.65 3.88 13.60
N SER A 628 -34.59 2.94 13.70
CA SER A 628 -35.93 3.07 13.15
C SER A 628 -36.98 3.13 14.28
N PHE A 629 -37.84 4.14 14.23
CA PHE A 629 -38.88 4.39 15.23
C PHE A 629 -40.22 4.64 14.55
N TYR A 630 -41.32 4.51 15.31
CA TYR A 630 -42.65 4.97 14.90
C TYR A 630 -42.83 6.43 15.27
N LEU A 631 -43.38 7.24 14.35
CA LEU A 631 -43.71 8.65 14.56
C LEU A 631 -44.93 8.99 13.70
N GLU A 632 -46.11 8.99 14.28
CA GLU A 632 -47.37 9.29 13.57
C GLU A 632 -47.63 10.80 13.44
N ASP A 633 -47.06 11.60 14.31
CA ASP A 633 -47.20 13.06 14.33
C ASP A 633 -45.91 13.74 13.83
N GLY A 634 -45.90 14.19 12.59
CA GLY A 634 -44.79 14.87 11.95
C GLY A 634 -44.41 16.21 12.59
N ASP A 635 -45.33 16.87 13.31
CA ASP A 635 -45.05 18.15 13.99
C ASP A 635 -44.04 17.97 15.14
N ARG A 636 -43.89 16.76 15.65
CA ARG A 636 -42.89 16.41 16.67
C ARG A 636 -41.45 16.36 16.14
N LEU A 637 -41.23 16.36 14.82
CA LEU A 637 -39.86 16.37 14.24
C LEU A 637 -39.01 17.51 14.79
N GLN A 638 -39.56 18.72 14.92
CA GLN A 638 -38.84 19.86 15.47
C GLN A 638 -38.45 19.70 16.96
N GLU A 639 -39.31 19.01 17.76
CA GLU A 639 -39.01 18.66 19.14
C GLU A 639 -37.83 17.69 19.20
N ILE A 640 -37.88 16.64 18.38
CA ILE A 640 -36.84 15.62 18.26
C ILE A 640 -35.47 16.27 17.84
N GLU A 641 -35.50 17.11 16.82
CA GLU A 641 -34.32 17.84 16.35
C GLU A 641 -33.68 18.66 17.47
N LYS A 642 -34.47 19.46 18.19
CA LYS A 642 -33.99 20.28 19.31
C LYS A 642 -33.38 19.44 20.43
N ALA A 643 -33.99 18.30 20.78
CA ALA A 643 -33.48 17.43 21.82
C ALA A 643 -32.13 16.79 21.45
N LEU A 644 -31.98 16.35 20.21
CA LEU A 644 -30.73 15.80 19.68
C LEU A 644 -29.64 16.88 19.54
N ASP A 645 -30.00 18.11 19.10
CA ASP A 645 -29.08 19.24 19.00
C ASP A 645 -28.55 19.67 20.37
N ALA A 646 -29.38 19.65 21.41
CA ALA A 646 -28.98 19.97 22.79
C ALA A 646 -27.84 19.08 23.30
N ARG A 647 -27.74 17.83 22.84
CA ARG A 647 -26.65 16.90 23.11
C ARG A 647 -25.56 16.88 22.01
N SER A 648 -25.60 17.78 21.01
CA SER A 648 -24.68 17.85 19.87
C SER A 648 -24.56 16.53 19.10
N LEU A 649 -25.67 15.78 18.98
CA LEU A 649 -25.75 14.50 18.29
C LEU A 649 -25.99 14.71 16.80
N ARG A 650 -24.98 14.41 15.99
CA ARG A 650 -25.05 14.55 14.51
C ARG A 650 -25.83 13.39 13.92
N ARG A 651 -26.86 13.69 13.15
CA ARG A 651 -27.77 12.72 12.54
C ARG A 651 -28.34 13.25 11.22
N HIS A 652 -29.01 12.37 10.51
CA HIS A 652 -29.91 12.66 9.40
C HIS A 652 -31.25 11.99 9.72
N LEU A 653 -32.35 12.76 9.77
CA LEU A 653 -33.68 12.29 10.03
C LEU A 653 -34.44 12.13 8.72
N ILE A 654 -35.09 10.99 8.52
CA ILE A 654 -35.98 10.71 7.40
C ILE A 654 -37.30 10.26 7.96
N TRP A 655 -38.34 11.05 7.69
CA TRP A 655 -39.71 10.69 8.03
C TRP A 655 -40.44 10.33 6.75
N SER A 656 -41.10 9.17 6.73
CA SER A 656 -41.73 8.64 5.54
C SER A 656 -43.08 7.99 5.85
N HIS A 657 -43.98 7.96 4.85
CA HIS A 657 -45.30 7.38 4.89
C HIS A 657 -46.16 7.84 6.08
N GLY A 658 -45.90 9.07 6.59
CA GLY A 658 -46.62 9.64 7.74
C GLY A 658 -46.48 8.87 9.06
N ARG A 659 -45.58 7.89 9.17
CA ARG A 659 -45.52 6.97 10.31
C ARG A 659 -44.11 6.54 10.71
N PHE A 660 -43.13 6.50 9.80
CA PHE A 660 -41.81 5.95 10.07
C PHE A 660 -40.78 7.03 10.19
N LEU A 661 -39.99 6.97 11.25
CA LEU A 661 -38.84 7.83 11.46
C LEU A 661 -37.54 7.00 11.44
N ASP A 662 -36.71 7.18 10.42
CA ASP A 662 -35.37 6.63 10.35
C ASP A 662 -34.35 7.68 10.76
N VAL A 663 -33.47 7.33 11.71
CA VAL A 663 -32.37 8.17 12.17
C VAL A 663 -31.06 7.54 11.72
N LEU A 664 -30.36 8.25 10.87
CA LEU A 664 -29.14 7.80 10.20
C LEU A 664 -27.94 8.65 10.61
N PRO A 665 -26.69 8.16 10.40
CA PRO A 665 -25.52 9.02 10.43
C PRO A 665 -25.71 10.25 9.53
N HIS A 666 -25.23 11.41 9.93
CA HIS A 666 -25.42 12.66 9.20
C HIS A 666 -24.92 12.64 7.74
N ARG A 667 -24.05 11.68 7.40
CA ARG A 667 -23.49 11.47 6.06
C ARG A 667 -24.25 10.39 5.26
N ALA A 668 -25.20 9.68 5.88
CA ALA A 668 -26.03 8.71 5.20
C ALA A 668 -27.23 9.37 4.49
N GLY A 669 -27.77 8.66 3.51
CA GLY A 669 -28.88 9.05 2.65
C GLY A 669 -28.62 8.56 1.23
N LYS A 670 -29.71 8.25 0.45
CA LYS A 670 -29.59 7.70 -0.91
C LYS A 670 -28.70 8.58 -1.80
N GLY A 671 -28.94 9.87 -1.87
CA GLY A 671 -28.16 10.79 -2.71
C GLY A 671 -26.75 11.02 -2.20
N LYS A 672 -26.49 10.96 -0.88
CA LYS A 672 -25.14 11.05 -0.30
C LYS A 672 -24.33 9.80 -0.60
N ALA A 673 -24.96 8.62 -0.53
CA ALA A 673 -24.32 7.35 -0.87
C ALA A 673 -23.90 7.32 -2.34
N ILE A 674 -24.76 7.76 -3.26
CA ILE A 674 -24.45 7.81 -4.70
C ILE A 674 -23.33 8.84 -4.97
N ARG A 675 -23.30 9.99 -4.26
CA ARG A 675 -22.18 10.94 -4.37
C ARG A 675 -20.87 10.32 -3.92
N TYR A 676 -20.86 9.62 -2.78
CA TYR A 676 -19.68 8.91 -2.29
C TYR A 676 -19.21 7.86 -3.32
N LEU A 677 -20.11 7.09 -3.88
CA LEU A 677 -19.84 6.11 -4.93
C LEU A 677 -19.18 6.77 -6.16
N ALA A 678 -19.78 7.86 -6.66
CA ALA A 678 -19.24 8.60 -7.80
C ALA A 678 -17.81 9.11 -7.51
N ASP A 679 -17.59 9.67 -6.32
CA ASP A 679 -16.29 10.22 -5.93
C ASP A 679 -15.25 9.12 -5.71
N LYS A 680 -15.64 7.96 -5.18
CA LYS A 680 -14.75 6.80 -4.97
C LYS A 680 -14.26 6.23 -6.30
N TRP A 681 -15.15 6.01 -7.24
CA TRP A 681 -14.85 5.36 -8.52
C TRP A 681 -14.46 6.34 -9.64
N GLY A 682 -14.46 7.65 -9.38
CA GLY A 682 -14.18 8.66 -10.39
C GLY A 682 -15.24 8.74 -11.49
N LEU A 683 -16.49 8.40 -11.18
CA LEU A 683 -17.58 8.43 -12.15
C LEU A 683 -18.05 9.88 -12.40
N ASP A 684 -18.28 10.23 -13.66
CA ASP A 684 -18.87 11.54 -13.98
C ASP A 684 -20.34 11.58 -13.51
N ARG A 685 -20.64 12.49 -12.59
CA ARG A 685 -21.98 12.68 -12.06
C ARG A 685 -23.03 12.97 -13.11
N LYS A 686 -22.65 13.53 -14.25
CA LYS A 686 -23.57 13.75 -15.39
C LYS A 686 -23.90 12.47 -16.15
N ARG A 687 -23.15 11.42 -15.92
CA ARG A 687 -23.31 10.10 -16.53
C ARG A 687 -23.95 9.09 -15.58
N ILE A 688 -24.42 9.54 -14.41
CA ILE A 688 -25.20 8.73 -13.47
C ILE A 688 -26.62 9.26 -13.50
N ALA A 689 -27.57 8.48 -14.04
CA ALA A 689 -28.99 8.76 -13.95
C ALA A 689 -29.56 8.18 -12.66
N VAL A 690 -30.43 8.93 -11.97
CA VAL A 690 -31.13 8.46 -10.78
C VAL A 690 -32.64 8.48 -11.03
N ALA A 691 -33.41 7.50 -10.50
CA ALA A 691 -34.84 7.43 -10.66
C ALA A 691 -35.57 7.16 -9.34
N GLY A 692 -36.72 7.80 -9.13
CA GLY A 692 -37.50 7.67 -7.92
C GLY A 692 -38.96 8.14 -8.11
N ASP A 693 -39.83 7.81 -7.15
CA ASP A 693 -41.29 8.10 -7.17
C ASP A 693 -41.79 8.77 -5.90
N SER A 694 -41.09 8.70 -4.79
CA SER A 694 -41.64 9.08 -3.47
C SER A 694 -40.76 10.08 -2.71
N GLY A 695 -41.30 10.66 -1.62
CA GLY A 695 -40.60 11.65 -0.78
C GLY A 695 -39.25 11.16 -0.24
N ASN A 696 -39.06 9.85 -0.03
CA ASN A 696 -37.80 9.28 0.42
C ASN A 696 -36.68 9.36 -0.63
N ASP A 697 -37.01 9.60 -1.91
CA ASP A 697 -36.07 9.78 -3.02
C ASP A 697 -35.72 11.26 -3.24
N ALA A 698 -36.45 12.18 -2.61
CA ALA A 698 -36.29 13.61 -2.84
C ALA A 698 -34.82 14.09 -2.67
N GLU A 699 -34.06 13.51 -1.71
CA GLU A 699 -32.64 13.82 -1.53
C GLU A 699 -31.78 13.31 -2.70
N MET A 700 -32.07 12.15 -3.24
CA MET A 700 -31.40 11.57 -4.40
C MET A 700 -31.71 12.36 -5.68
N LEU A 701 -32.99 12.71 -5.88
CA LEU A 701 -33.46 13.46 -7.05
C LEU A 701 -33.01 14.92 -7.08
N ARG A 702 -32.76 15.53 -5.90
CA ARG A 702 -32.15 16.88 -5.77
C ARG A 702 -30.63 16.89 -5.88
N ALA A 703 -30.01 15.72 -5.86
CA ALA A 703 -28.54 15.61 -5.95
C ALA A 703 -28.04 16.02 -7.36
N PRO A 704 -26.74 16.27 -7.56
CA PRO A 704 -26.21 16.77 -8.83
C PRO A 704 -26.11 15.67 -9.91
N PHE A 705 -27.17 14.90 -10.08
CA PHE A 705 -27.33 13.83 -11.07
C PHE A 705 -28.50 14.15 -12.01
N PRO A 706 -28.49 13.71 -13.28
CA PRO A 706 -29.69 13.61 -14.07
C PRO A 706 -30.72 12.75 -13.36
N ALA A 707 -31.89 13.32 -13.04
CA ALA A 707 -32.92 12.68 -12.23
C ALA A 707 -34.19 12.44 -13.06
N ILE A 708 -34.83 11.29 -12.81
CA ILE A 708 -36.08 10.84 -13.44
C ILE A 708 -37.11 10.69 -12.35
N VAL A 709 -38.25 11.35 -12.50
CA VAL A 709 -39.42 11.20 -11.66
C VAL A 709 -40.50 10.49 -12.49
N VAL A 710 -40.89 9.27 -12.09
CA VAL A 710 -41.83 8.43 -12.85
C VAL A 710 -43.30 8.95 -12.76
N GLY A 711 -44.14 8.54 -13.70
CA GLY A 711 -45.51 9.07 -13.84
C GLY A 711 -46.45 8.80 -12.66
N ASN A 712 -46.19 7.74 -11.90
CA ASN A 712 -46.96 7.38 -10.68
C ASN A 712 -46.39 7.96 -9.39
N HIS A 713 -45.57 9.03 -9.47
CA HIS A 713 -44.93 9.67 -8.31
C HIS A 713 -45.93 10.24 -7.29
N GLU A 714 -45.52 10.29 -6.03
CA GLU A 714 -46.23 10.93 -4.94
C GLU A 714 -46.23 12.46 -5.09
N GLU A 715 -47.31 13.11 -4.57
CA GLU A 715 -47.52 14.55 -4.67
C GLU A 715 -46.37 15.37 -4.06
N GLU A 716 -45.70 14.82 -3.07
CA GLU A 716 -44.54 15.43 -2.41
C GLU A 716 -43.42 15.82 -3.38
N LEU A 717 -43.23 15.06 -4.47
CA LEU A 717 -42.19 15.35 -5.48
C LEU A 717 -42.63 16.45 -6.48
N ALA A 718 -43.88 16.91 -6.45
CA ALA A 718 -44.36 17.97 -7.37
C ALA A 718 -43.55 19.28 -7.23
N GLU A 719 -43.00 19.57 -6.05
CA GLU A 719 -42.12 20.71 -5.81
C GLU A 719 -40.82 20.68 -6.64
N LEU A 720 -40.41 19.50 -7.12
CA LEU A 720 -39.22 19.35 -7.98
C LEU A 720 -39.47 19.72 -9.45
N ARG A 721 -40.75 19.97 -9.84
CA ARG A 721 -41.07 20.37 -11.21
C ARG A 721 -40.39 21.69 -11.59
N GLY A 722 -39.66 21.66 -12.72
CA GLY A 722 -38.87 22.79 -13.18
C GLY A 722 -37.51 22.94 -12.54
N SER A 723 -37.13 22.05 -11.61
CA SER A 723 -35.78 22.00 -11.06
C SER A 723 -34.79 21.56 -12.13
N ARG A 724 -33.62 22.17 -12.15
CA ARG A 724 -32.57 21.86 -13.13
C ARG A 724 -32.09 20.41 -12.99
N GLY A 725 -32.13 19.66 -14.06
CA GLY A 725 -31.63 18.28 -14.11
C GLY A 725 -32.65 17.23 -13.65
N VAL A 726 -33.89 17.65 -13.32
CA VAL A 726 -35.01 16.74 -12.98
C VAL A 726 -35.97 16.64 -14.15
N THR A 727 -36.21 15.43 -14.62
CA THR A 727 -37.11 15.09 -15.72
C THR A 727 -38.31 14.34 -15.18
N PHE A 728 -39.52 14.90 -15.34
CA PHE A 728 -40.77 14.22 -15.06
C PHE A 728 -41.25 13.53 -16.33
N VAL A 729 -41.65 12.27 -16.21
CA VAL A 729 -42.16 11.48 -17.33
C VAL A 729 -43.63 11.10 -17.07
N ASP A 730 -44.34 10.69 -18.13
CA ASP A 730 -45.74 10.39 -18.05
C ASP A 730 -46.01 8.90 -17.74
N ARG A 731 -45.09 8.00 -18.14
CA ARG A 731 -45.22 6.58 -17.90
C ARG A 731 -44.87 6.19 -16.46
N PRO A 732 -45.59 5.22 -15.88
CA PRO A 732 -45.28 4.69 -14.56
C PRO A 732 -44.17 3.65 -14.58
N HIS A 733 -43.56 3.41 -13.42
CA HIS A 733 -42.65 2.31 -13.13
C HIS A 733 -41.48 2.22 -14.13
N ALA A 734 -41.01 1.00 -14.45
CA ALA A 734 -39.87 0.75 -15.35
C ALA A 734 -40.03 1.36 -16.74
N HIS A 735 -41.27 1.45 -17.26
CA HIS A 735 -41.56 2.17 -18.51
C HIS A 735 -41.24 3.69 -18.40
N GLY A 736 -41.53 4.29 -17.24
CA GLY A 736 -41.20 5.68 -16.96
C GLY A 736 -39.69 5.90 -16.85
N VAL A 737 -38.99 4.98 -16.19
CA VAL A 737 -37.54 5.03 -16.12
C VAL A 737 -36.91 4.97 -17.51
N LEU A 738 -37.37 4.08 -18.38
CA LEU A 738 -36.89 3.97 -19.76
C LEU A 738 -37.19 5.23 -20.58
N GLU A 739 -38.40 5.81 -20.43
CA GLU A 739 -38.78 7.08 -21.04
C GLU A 739 -37.84 8.20 -20.61
N GLY A 740 -37.55 8.28 -19.31
CA GLY A 740 -36.63 9.25 -18.74
C GLY A 740 -35.18 9.11 -19.25
N LEU A 741 -34.68 7.87 -19.36
CA LEU A 741 -33.35 7.61 -19.93
C LEU A 741 -33.25 8.08 -21.39
N ARG A 742 -34.32 7.90 -22.19
CA ARG A 742 -34.40 8.46 -23.54
C ARG A 742 -34.41 9.97 -23.55
N ALA A 743 -35.21 10.60 -22.70
CA ALA A 743 -35.24 12.05 -22.57
C ALA A 743 -33.92 12.68 -22.13
N LEU A 744 -33.12 11.94 -21.34
CA LEU A 744 -31.77 12.35 -20.91
C LEU A 744 -30.67 11.98 -21.92
N GLY A 745 -30.97 11.28 -23.01
CA GLY A 745 -29.97 10.85 -24.01
C GLY A 745 -29.04 9.75 -23.51
N PHE A 746 -29.49 8.95 -22.56
CA PHE A 746 -28.76 7.76 -22.08
C PHE A 746 -29.00 6.55 -22.99
N VAL A 747 -30.19 6.46 -23.58
CA VAL A 747 -30.64 5.42 -24.50
C VAL A 747 -31.20 6.07 -25.76
N ASP A 748 -31.04 5.42 -26.92
CA ASP A 748 -31.59 5.87 -28.19
C ASP A 748 -33.13 5.75 -28.28
#